data_bf79c181e25bf8b1394ed546ce71f4db
#
_entry.id   bf79c181e25bf8b1394ed546ce71f4db
#
_cell.length_a   1.000
_cell.length_b   1.000
_cell.length_c   1.000
_cell.angle_alpha   90.00
_cell.angle_beta   90.00
_cell.angle_gamma   90.00
#
_symmetry.space_group_name_H-M   'P 1'
#
loop_
_entity.id
_entity.type
_entity.pdbx_description
1 polymer ?
#
loop_
_entity_poly.entity_id
_entity_poly.type
_entity_poly.pdbx_seq_one_letter_code
_entity_poly.pdbx_strand_id
1 'polypeptide(L)'
;MADLSFLSDLNTRQLEAVKSTEGRIRVIAGAGTGKTKALTCRYAYLVNVLGIDPANILCLTFTNKAASEMRIRIANMVHSGDYNDFVCTIDGFCVKLLRKEIYRLGFPKSFTIIDEEDQKEVAKACMDDLGIKRTEKTVKQFLTGISVKKESPEYISTFMTPGVKFSDEMLKSEFASYIYRQMKNYALDFDDIENFTKYILSHFDDAREYWQNQLNYIMVDEAQDCNDDNWEIIETLAGKHHNLFAVGDPDQCIYEWRGAKPSRFIDFPRDKDIVLDENYRSTPNVLDVANSVIANNKMRVPKELFTRKAEGKAVIHFHGKSESEEMRWVARQISSLLAAGASPHDFAILYRSSYQSRPIEQELIRSHILYTVWGGTRFFERREIKDALSYLRLVNNPADDISFMRVLNRPSRKLGKAFVDKLKSLSSTTGGSLYETLRDNLNLQGLGREGAIAFVKIIEDGRKAVEEGTSISDLLNKMLDTSGLKDELRQDQDEERLENIEELLTSVKFYEKSHREDYITLNDYLQEIALYTNADYKADTPSVKLMTIHQAKGLEFPFVFVIGLSEGIFPNMRSLRDRKKQGEEDERRLMYVAVTRAEKALFLTESEGYNSSTKMSKYPSRFLAEIKKNMLVTEGKIPDELWKGTMNLVHVLDQELYGNPFAGSDGQGLSDGSGDFSAELAAYESPFQIGDTVIHDIFGEGVVIGANKEYTTFEVQFKDGSVRSIRAPFLRLPDLPE
;
A
#
# COMPACT_ATOMS: atom_id res chain seq x y z
N MET A 1 39.08 24.70 -21.00
CA MET A 1 37.68 25.18 -20.99
C MET A 1 36.85 24.07 -20.39
N ALA A 2 35.97 24.40 -19.46
CA ALA A 2 35.05 23.38 -18.89
C ALA A 2 34.19 22.81 -20.01
N ASP A 3 34.02 21.49 -20.01
CA ASP A 3 33.07 20.83 -20.93
C ASP A 3 31.64 21.23 -20.53
N LEU A 4 30.99 21.98 -21.39
CA LEU A 4 29.62 22.47 -21.19
C LEU A 4 28.59 21.64 -22.01
N SER A 5 29.01 20.51 -22.59
CA SER A 5 28.14 19.68 -23.42
C SER A 5 26.88 19.21 -22.68
N PHE A 6 26.98 18.98 -21.36
CA PHE A 6 25.85 18.58 -20.52
C PHE A 6 24.72 19.63 -20.41
N LEU A 7 24.99 20.89 -20.79
CA LEU A 7 23.97 21.97 -20.82
C LEU A 7 23.21 22.04 -22.16
N SER A 8 23.79 21.48 -23.24
CA SER A 8 23.23 21.59 -24.60
C SER A 8 21.83 20.95 -24.74
N ASP A 9 21.57 19.91 -23.95
CA ASP A 9 20.32 19.13 -24.00
C ASP A 9 19.25 19.63 -23.00
N LEU A 10 19.46 20.78 -22.39
CA LEU A 10 18.51 21.38 -21.46
C LEU A 10 17.59 22.36 -22.20
N ASN A 11 16.30 22.32 -21.89
CA ASN A 11 15.41 23.37 -22.33
C ASN A 11 15.64 24.67 -21.54
N THR A 12 15.00 25.77 -21.98
CA THR A 12 15.18 27.09 -21.39
C THR A 12 14.91 27.12 -19.88
N ARG A 13 13.83 26.43 -19.41
CA ARG A 13 13.46 26.39 -17.99
C ARG A 13 14.41 25.52 -17.17
N GLN A 14 14.82 24.39 -17.70
CA GLN A 14 15.85 23.55 -17.07
C GLN A 14 17.19 24.30 -16.96
N LEU A 15 17.59 24.99 -18.02
CA LEU A 15 18.81 25.80 -18.03
C LEU A 15 18.73 26.96 -17.02
N GLU A 16 17.56 27.59 -16.88
CA GLU A 16 17.30 28.59 -15.86
C GLU A 16 17.47 28.01 -14.46
N ALA A 17 16.92 26.83 -14.17
CA ALA A 17 17.06 26.13 -12.89
C ALA A 17 18.51 25.78 -12.58
N VAL A 18 19.27 25.33 -13.58
CA VAL A 18 20.69 25.00 -13.45
C VAL A 18 21.54 26.24 -13.12
N LYS A 19 21.30 27.35 -13.81
CA LYS A 19 22.09 28.57 -13.68
C LYS A 19 21.72 29.49 -12.51
N SER A 20 20.53 29.29 -11.92
CA SER A 20 20.12 30.05 -10.73
C SER A 20 20.78 29.45 -9.49
N THR A 21 21.97 29.88 -9.13
CA THR A 21 22.83 29.20 -8.15
C THR A 21 22.63 29.72 -6.72
N GLU A 22 22.25 30.96 -6.54
CA GLU A 22 22.22 31.62 -5.23
C GLU A 22 20.77 31.79 -4.74
N GLY A 23 20.59 31.73 -3.41
CA GLY A 23 19.34 31.97 -2.73
C GLY A 23 18.45 30.72 -2.62
N ARG A 24 17.22 30.94 -2.19
CA ARG A 24 16.20 29.88 -2.01
C ARG A 24 15.42 29.70 -3.30
N ILE A 25 15.59 28.58 -3.95
CA ILE A 25 15.00 28.31 -5.27
C ILE A 25 14.06 27.11 -5.14
N ARG A 26 12.79 27.35 -5.49
CA ARG A 26 11.81 26.25 -5.65
C ARG A 26 11.64 25.91 -7.13
N VAL A 27 11.73 24.62 -7.43
CA VAL A 27 11.48 24.10 -8.77
C VAL A 27 10.29 23.15 -8.71
N ILE A 28 9.16 23.58 -9.25
CA ILE A 28 7.97 22.75 -9.44
C ILE A 28 8.18 21.98 -10.73
N ALA A 29 8.41 20.67 -10.62
CA ALA A 29 8.78 19.85 -11.76
C ALA A 29 7.85 18.64 -11.89
N GLY A 30 6.92 18.69 -12.84
CA GLY A 30 5.95 17.64 -13.08
C GLY A 30 6.58 16.28 -13.43
N ALA A 31 5.74 15.26 -13.55
CA ALA A 31 6.19 13.93 -13.97
C ALA A 31 6.91 13.98 -15.33
N GLY A 32 8.05 13.30 -15.47
CA GLY A 32 8.76 13.19 -16.74
C GLY A 32 9.37 14.48 -17.30
N THR A 33 9.46 15.55 -16.51
CA THR A 33 10.02 16.86 -16.94
C THR A 33 11.53 16.97 -16.79
N GLY A 34 12.20 15.88 -16.35
CA GLY A 34 13.66 15.87 -16.19
C GLY A 34 14.15 16.52 -14.90
N LYS A 35 13.39 16.43 -13.79
CA LYS A 35 13.79 16.86 -12.43
C LYS A 35 15.24 16.48 -12.11
N THR A 36 15.50 15.18 -12.09
CA THR A 36 16.82 14.63 -11.74
C THR A 36 17.91 15.07 -12.72
N LYS A 37 17.57 15.22 -14.03
CA LYS A 37 18.52 15.77 -15.02
C LYS A 37 18.90 17.21 -14.68
N ALA A 38 17.92 18.07 -14.42
CA ALA A 38 18.18 19.47 -14.04
C ALA A 38 19.03 19.55 -12.76
N LEU A 39 18.72 18.72 -11.74
CA LEU A 39 19.45 18.70 -10.48
C LEU A 39 20.90 18.21 -10.66
N THR A 40 21.14 17.13 -11.40
CA THR A 40 22.49 16.62 -11.66
C THR A 40 23.31 17.56 -12.55
N CYS A 41 22.69 18.20 -13.56
CA CYS A 41 23.34 19.24 -14.36
C CYS A 41 23.68 20.50 -13.53
N ARG A 42 22.81 20.88 -12.56
CA ARG A 42 23.12 21.97 -11.62
C ARG A 42 24.32 21.63 -10.75
N TYR A 43 24.40 20.40 -10.23
CA TYR A 43 25.57 19.92 -9.49
C TYR A 43 26.83 20.05 -10.33
N ALA A 44 26.81 19.54 -11.55
CA ALA A 44 27.94 19.64 -12.46
C ALA A 44 28.29 21.11 -12.82
N TYR A 45 27.30 21.99 -12.93
CA TYR A 45 27.51 23.42 -13.17
C TYR A 45 28.21 24.09 -11.99
N LEU A 46 27.81 23.83 -10.73
CA LEU A 46 28.45 24.31 -9.53
C LEU A 46 29.93 23.90 -9.48
N VAL A 47 30.23 22.63 -9.80
CA VAL A 47 31.60 22.09 -9.72
C VAL A 47 32.46 22.55 -10.91
N ASN A 48 31.99 22.27 -12.15
CA ASN A 48 32.83 22.45 -13.34
C ASN A 48 32.92 23.92 -13.83
N VAL A 49 31.90 24.73 -13.54
CA VAL A 49 31.83 26.11 -14.05
C VAL A 49 32.14 27.13 -12.96
N LEU A 50 31.58 26.95 -11.77
CA LEU A 50 31.81 27.87 -10.64
C LEU A 50 32.97 27.45 -9.75
N GLY A 51 33.55 26.27 -9.93
CA GLY A 51 34.69 25.79 -9.15
C GLY A 51 34.35 25.49 -7.69
N ILE A 52 33.08 25.21 -7.38
CA ILE A 52 32.67 24.85 -6.02
C ILE A 52 33.18 23.45 -5.69
N ASP A 53 33.81 23.31 -4.54
CA ASP A 53 34.28 22.02 -4.06
C ASP A 53 33.09 21.08 -3.84
N PRO A 54 33.10 19.85 -4.41
CA PRO A 54 32.07 18.82 -4.14
C PRO A 54 31.77 18.64 -2.67
N ALA A 55 32.75 18.74 -1.78
CA ALA A 55 32.59 18.64 -0.34
C ALA A 55 31.67 19.71 0.27
N ASN A 56 31.42 20.81 -0.46
CA ASN A 56 30.55 21.91 -0.03
C ASN A 56 29.12 21.83 -0.57
N ILE A 57 28.78 20.72 -1.28
CA ILE A 57 27.47 20.52 -1.90
C ILE A 57 26.79 19.31 -1.27
N LEU A 58 25.67 19.55 -0.62
CA LEU A 58 24.77 18.47 -0.14
C LEU A 58 23.65 18.25 -1.16
N CYS A 59 23.48 17.00 -1.60
CA CYS A 59 22.43 16.61 -2.52
C CYS A 59 21.62 15.48 -1.94
N LEU A 60 20.38 15.77 -1.55
CA LEU A 60 19.48 14.87 -0.85
C LEU A 60 18.42 14.30 -1.78
N THR A 61 18.10 13.03 -1.60
CA THR A 61 17.00 12.35 -2.30
C THR A 61 16.27 11.40 -1.34
N PHE A 62 15.13 10.87 -1.77
CA PHE A 62 14.26 10.07 -0.90
C PHE A 62 14.69 8.59 -0.79
N THR A 63 15.35 8.00 -1.81
CA THR A 63 15.70 6.58 -1.81
C THR A 63 17.17 6.32 -2.10
N ASN A 64 17.72 5.25 -1.52
CA ASN A 64 19.10 4.83 -1.78
C ASN A 64 19.36 4.51 -3.26
N LYS A 65 18.35 3.99 -3.97
CA LYS A 65 18.43 3.74 -5.42
C LYS A 65 18.59 5.06 -6.18
N ALA A 66 17.73 6.05 -5.90
CA ALA A 66 17.83 7.37 -6.54
C ALA A 66 19.18 8.05 -6.22
N ALA A 67 19.66 7.95 -4.97
CA ALA A 67 20.98 8.45 -4.61
C ALA A 67 22.12 7.79 -5.40
N SER A 68 22.04 6.47 -5.59
CA SER A 68 23.02 5.72 -6.38
C SER A 68 23.00 6.12 -7.86
N GLU A 69 21.82 6.20 -8.47
CA GLU A 69 21.67 6.65 -9.86
C GLU A 69 22.16 8.09 -10.05
N MET A 70 21.86 8.97 -9.09
CA MET A 70 22.29 10.37 -9.10
C MET A 70 23.82 10.47 -9.03
N ARG A 71 24.46 9.68 -8.15
CA ARG A 71 25.94 9.62 -8.06
C ARG A 71 26.57 9.20 -9.37
N ILE A 72 26.05 8.13 -10.03
CA ILE A 72 26.54 7.67 -11.32
C ILE A 72 26.42 8.78 -12.39
N ARG A 73 25.28 9.48 -12.43
CA ARG A 73 25.06 10.56 -13.41
C ARG A 73 25.99 11.74 -13.17
N ILE A 74 26.17 12.14 -11.91
CA ILE A 74 27.10 13.22 -11.52
C ILE A 74 28.54 12.83 -11.87
N ALA A 75 28.98 11.62 -11.50
CA ALA A 75 30.32 11.13 -11.79
C ALA A 75 30.67 11.14 -13.29
N ASN A 76 29.68 10.91 -14.16
CA ASN A 76 29.87 10.98 -15.61
C ASN A 76 30.00 12.42 -16.16
N MET A 77 29.59 13.44 -15.40
CA MET A 77 29.61 14.83 -15.82
C MET A 77 30.73 15.64 -15.13
N VAL A 78 31.16 15.22 -13.95
CA VAL A 78 32.20 15.88 -13.17
C VAL A 78 33.52 15.14 -13.37
N HIS A 79 34.52 15.82 -13.92
CA HIS A 79 35.82 15.23 -14.28
C HIS A 79 36.79 15.00 -13.09
N SER A 80 36.40 15.34 -11.88
CA SER A 80 37.20 15.10 -10.70
C SER A 80 36.97 13.69 -10.16
N GLY A 81 38.06 12.94 -9.94
CA GLY A 81 38.00 11.64 -9.26
C GLY A 81 37.59 11.72 -7.79
N ASP A 82 37.19 12.89 -7.32
CA ASP A 82 36.75 13.14 -5.97
C ASP A 82 35.28 12.73 -5.80
N TYR A 83 35.12 11.64 -5.12
CA TYR A 83 33.84 11.08 -4.79
C TYR A 83 33.14 11.93 -3.71
N ASN A 84 31.95 12.49 -4.03
CA ASN A 84 31.18 13.22 -3.03
C ASN A 84 30.28 12.31 -2.23
N ASP A 85 30.60 12.13 -0.96
CA ASP A 85 29.79 11.37 -0.01
C ASP A 85 28.45 12.02 0.36
N PHE A 86 28.24 13.30 0.01
CA PHE A 86 27.03 14.06 0.35
C PHE A 86 25.91 13.97 -0.71
N VAL A 87 26.02 13.09 -1.69
CA VAL A 87 24.89 12.68 -2.54
C VAL A 87 24.25 11.43 -1.92
N CYS A 88 23.21 11.59 -1.11
CA CYS A 88 22.65 10.51 -0.27
C CYS A 88 21.18 10.76 0.07
N THR A 89 20.56 9.84 0.81
CA THR A 89 19.27 10.08 1.43
C THR A 89 19.40 11.00 2.63
N ILE A 90 18.28 11.59 3.10
CA ILE A 90 18.30 12.43 4.31
C ILE A 90 18.79 11.62 5.50
N ASP A 91 18.25 10.40 5.73
CA ASP A 91 18.72 9.51 6.79
C ASP A 91 20.22 9.19 6.65
N GLY A 92 20.67 8.93 5.41
CA GLY A 92 22.07 8.68 5.11
C GLY A 92 22.98 9.87 5.47
N PHE A 93 22.50 11.10 5.26
CA PHE A 93 23.19 12.30 5.70
C PHE A 93 23.18 12.42 7.23
N CYS A 94 22.03 12.23 7.88
CA CYS A 94 21.91 12.24 9.33
C CYS A 94 22.89 11.24 9.98
N VAL A 95 22.99 10.02 9.46
CA VAL A 95 23.97 9.03 9.92
C VAL A 95 25.40 9.55 9.80
N LYS A 96 25.77 10.20 8.69
CA LYS A 96 27.12 10.78 8.51
C LYS A 96 27.41 11.90 9.50
N LEU A 97 26.45 12.79 9.72
CA LEU A 97 26.56 13.82 10.74
C LEU A 97 26.73 13.19 12.12
N LEU A 98 25.89 12.22 12.48
CA LEU A 98 25.97 11.53 13.78
C LEU A 98 27.30 10.78 13.95
N ARG A 99 27.82 10.10 12.93
CA ARG A 99 29.15 9.46 13.00
C ARG A 99 30.26 10.45 13.36
N LYS A 100 30.05 11.73 13.08
CA LYS A 100 31.03 12.80 13.43
C LYS A 100 30.75 13.43 14.80
N GLU A 101 29.48 13.71 15.12
CA GLU A 101 29.09 14.60 16.22
C GLU A 101 28.49 13.90 17.44
N ILE A 102 28.04 12.63 17.33
CA ILE A 102 27.26 11.94 18.37
C ILE A 102 28.00 11.73 19.69
N TYR A 103 29.34 11.81 19.65
CA TYR A 103 30.18 11.75 20.86
C TYR A 103 29.80 12.80 21.91
N ARG A 104 29.21 13.94 21.47
CA ARG A 104 28.68 15.00 22.32
C ARG A 104 27.57 14.50 23.24
N LEU A 105 26.88 13.45 22.83
CA LEU A 105 25.82 12.78 23.58
C LEU A 105 26.29 11.48 24.25
N GLY A 106 27.62 11.24 24.29
CA GLY A 106 28.22 10.07 24.93
C GLY A 106 28.10 8.76 24.17
N PHE A 107 27.64 8.79 22.93
CA PHE A 107 27.60 7.61 22.07
C PHE A 107 28.93 7.42 21.32
N PRO A 108 29.36 6.19 21.08
CA PRO A 108 30.49 5.91 20.22
C PRO A 108 30.14 6.24 18.76
N LYS A 109 31.13 6.65 17.97
CA LYS A 109 30.95 6.87 16.53
C LYS A 109 30.51 5.61 15.79
N SER A 110 30.77 4.43 16.37
CA SER A 110 30.38 3.11 15.87
C SER A 110 29.02 2.64 16.37
N PHE A 111 28.09 3.56 16.73
CA PHE A 111 26.75 3.17 17.17
C PHE A 111 26.04 2.26 16.17
N THR A 112 25.16 1.42 16.67
CA THR A 112 24.36 0.48 15.85
C THR A 112 23.09 1.15 15.37
N ILE A 113 22.72 0.93 14.11
CA ILE A 113 21.40 1.29 13.59
C ILE A 113 20.54 0.05 13.61
N ILE A 114 19.38 0.12 14.26
CA ILE A 114 18.42 -0.98 14.36
C ILE A 114 17.27 -0.76 13.39
N ASP A 115 16.95 -1.81 12.63
CA ASP A 115 15.83 -1.83 11.71
C ASP A 115 14.51 -2.22 12.41
N GLU A 116 13.43 -2.31 11.64
CA GLU A 116 12.09 -2.62 12.17
C GLU A 116 12.03 -4.00 12.86
N GLU A 117 12.77 -5.01 12.36
CA GLU A 117 12.79 -6.33 12.99
C GLU A 117 13.58 -6.30 14.29
N ASP A 118 14.72 -5.60 14.32
CA ASP A 118 15.50 -5.36 15.55
C ASP A 118 14.68 -4.60 16.60
N GLN A 119 13.94 -3.55 16.18
CA GLN A 119 13.04 -2.81 17.07
C GLN A 119 11.97 -3.73 17.67
N LYS A 120 11.37 -4.64 16.88
CA LYS A 120 10.41 -5.64 17.39
C LYS A 120 11.04 -6.57 18.45
N GLU A 121 12.28 -6.98 18.24
CA GLU A 121 12.99 -7.81 19.23
C GLU A 121 13.30 -7.05 20.52
N VAL A 122 13.72 -5.79 20.44
CA VAL A 122 13.90 -4.91 21.60
C VAL A 122 12.57 -4.70 22.33
N ALA A 123 11.47 -4.43 21.61
CA ALA A 123 10.14 -4.27 22.18
C ALA A 123 9.67 -5.55 22.91
N LYS A 124 9.82 -6.73 22.28
CA LYS A 124 9.47 -8.02 22.88
C LYS A 124 10.24 -8.26 24.18
N ALA A 125 11.53 -7.93 24.21
CA ALA A 125 12.34 -8.06 25.41
C ALA A 125 11.91 -7.10 26.53
N CYS A 126 11.50 -5.85 26.20
CA CYS A 126 10.91 -4.92 27.17
C CYS A 126 9.57 -5.43 27.71
N MET A 127 8.71 -5.94 26.83
CA MET A 127 7.40 -6.48 27.22
C MET A 127 7.53 -7.69 28.16
N ASP A 128 8.56 -8.55 28.00
CA ASP A 128 8.85 -9.64 28.93
C ASP A 128 9.19 -9.14 30.33
N ASP A 129 10.08 -8.13 30.41
CA ASP A 129 10.48 -7.55 31.70
C ASP A 129 9.30 -6.88 32.41
N LEU A 130 8.37 -6.29 31.63
CA LEU A 130 7.18 -5.59 32.13
C LEU A 130 5.98 -6.53 32.37
N GLY A 131 6.10 -7.83 32.04
CA GLY A 131 5.00 -8.79 32.15
C GLY A 131 3.86 -8.56 31.16
N ILE A 132 4.11 -7.87 30.04
CA ILE A 132 3.12 -7.56 28.99
C ILE A 132 3.04 -8.75 28.02
N LYS A 133 1.80 -9.17 27.72
CA LYS A 133 1.58 -10.28 26.77
C LYS A 133 2.04 -9.88 25.35
N ARG A 134 2.88 -10.72 24.74
CA ARG A 134 3.40 -10.55 23.37
C ARG A 134 2.41 -11.09 22.33
N THR A 135 1.79 -10.22 21.56
CA THR A 135 1.07 -10.51 20.32
C THR A 135 1.58 -9.54 19.25
N GLU A 136 1.38 -9.81 17.98
CA GLU A 136 1.78 -8.86 16.92
C GLU A 136 1.13 -7.49 17.16
N LYS A 137 -0.14 -7.46 17.56
CA LYS A 137 -0.86 -6.24 17.91
C LYS A 137 -0.21 -5.46 19.05
N THR A 138 0.09 -6.16 20.18
CA THR A 138 0.67 -5.47 21.35
C THR A 138 2.08 -4.97 21.06
N VAL A 139 2.89 -5.71 20.29
CA VAL A 139 4.21 -5.25 19.83
C VAL A 139 4.07 -4.00 18.94
N LYS A 140 3.14 -4.01 18.00
CA LYS A 140 2.86 -2.84 17.14
C LYS A 140 2.40 -1.64 17.95
N GLN A 141 1.47 -1.83 18.89
CA GLN A 141 1.00 -0.76 19.79
C GLN A 141 2.13 -0.22 20.66
N PHE A 142 2.97 -1.09 21.20
CA PHE A 142 4.14 -0.70 21.99
C PHE A 142 5.07 0.19 21.16
N LEU A 143 5.48 -0.24 19.95
CA LEU A 143 6.35 0.52 19.06
C LEU A 143 5.72 1.84 18.62
N THR A 144 4.42 1.85 18.31
CA THR A 144 3.70 3.09 18.00
C THR A 144 3.75 4.06 19.19
N GLY A 145 3.55 3.55 20.42
CA GLY A 145 3.66 4.37 21.63
C GLY A 145 5.08 4.90 21.87
N ILE A 146 6.11 4.17 21.46
CA ILE A 146 7.51 4.63 21.49
C ILE A 146 7.72 5.75 20.46
N SER A 147 7.29 5.55 19.22
CA SER A 147 7.46 6.53 18.13
C SER A 147 6.76 7.87 18.46
N VAL A 148 5.52 7.83 18.96
CA VAL A 148 4.79 9.02 19.41
C VAL A 148 5.56 9.79 20.49
N LYS A 149 6.19 9.11 21.45
CA LYS A 149 6.99 9.76 22.50
C LYS A 149 8.33 10.30 21.97
N LYS A 150 8.78 9.84 20.80
CA LYS A 150 9.96 10.35 20.11
C LYS A 150 9.65 11.53 19.17
N GLU A 151 8.40 11.92 18.98
CA GLU A 151 8.03 13.09 18.15
C GLU A 151 8.69 14.39 18.65
N SER A 152 8.97 14.48 19.97
CA SER A 152 9.75 15.60 20.54
C SER A 152 11.15 15.13 20.93
N PRO A 153 12.22 15.84 20.53
CA PRO A 153 13.61 15.48 20.86
C PRO A 153 13.95 15.66 22.36
N GLU A 154 13.01 16.11 23.20
CA GLU A 154 13.21 16.32 24.64
C GLU A 154 13.60 15.02 25.38
N TYR A 155 13.19 13.85 24.87
CA TYR A 155 13.60 12.58 25.46
C TYR A 155 15.12 12.38 25.43
N ILE A 156 15.84 13.01 24.48
CA ILE A 156 17.30 12.92 24.37
C ILE A 156 17.94 13.55 25.59
N SER A 157 17.52 14.76 25.98
CA SER A 157 18.04 15.42 27.18
C SER A 157 17.68 14.69 28.47
N THR A 158 16.52 14.04 28.50
CA THR A 158 15.99 13.35 29.69
C THR A 158 16.61 11.98 29.91
N PHE A 159 16.79 11.21 28.83
CA PHE A 159 17.14 9.79 28.92
C PHE A 159 18.44 9.39 28.20
N MET A 160 18.88 10.14 27.20
CA MET A 160 19.96 9.71 26.29
C MET A 160 21.24 10.57 26.38
N THR A 161 21.42 11.34 27.46
CA THR A 161 22.63 12.10 27.72
C THR A 161 23.59 11.35 28.67
N PRO A 162 24.91 11.66 28.61
CA PRO A 162 25.88 11.02 29.50
C PRO A 162 25.54 11.20 30.98
N GLY A 163 25.61 10.11 31.73
CA GLY A 163 25.43 10.13 33.20
C GLY A 163 23.98 9.94 33.67
N VAL A 164 23.00 9.80 32.78
CA VAL A 164 21.63 9.45 33.14
C VAL A 164 21.60 8.07 33.81
N LYS A 165 21.00 8.01 35.00
CA LYS A 165 20.81 6.76 35.75
C LYS A 165 19.36 6.37 35.71
N PHE A 166 19.06 5.20 35.20
CA PHE A 166 17.71 4.63 35.22
C PHE A 166 17.45 3.96 36.56
N SER A 167 16.44 4.42 37.28
CA SER A 167 15.96 3.76 38.51
C SER A 167 15.01 2.62 38.13
N ASP A 168 14.82 1.65 39.08
CA ASP A 168 13.86 0.56 38.88
C ASP A 168 12.42 1.08 38.65
N GLU A 169 12.07 2.24 39.24
CA GLU A 169 10.76 2.84 39.04
C GLU A 169 10.61 3.42 37.62
N MET A 170 11.64 4.03 37.07
CA MET A 170 11.65 4.50 35.66
C MET A 170 11.50 3.35 34.68
N LEU A 171 12.16 2.21 34.95
CA LEU A 171 12.15 1.04 34.07
C LEU A 171 10.80 0.30 34.05
N LYS A 172 9.86 0.65 34.92
CA LYS A 172 8.46 0.20 34.83
C LYS A 172 7.70 0.88 33.66
N SER A 173 8.21 1.97 33.13
CA SER A 173 7.67 2.62 31.93
C SER A 173 8.14 1.90 30.67
N GLU A 174 7.23 1.62 29.75
CA GLU A 174 7.51 1.05 28.42
C GLU A 174 8.60 1.85 27.69
N PHE A 175 8.44 3.16 27.68
CA PHE A 175 9.35 4.08 27.01
C PHE A 175 10.75 4.07 27.63
N ALA A 176 10.84 4.24 28.96
CA ALA A 176 12.16 4.25 29.63
C ALA A 176 12.87 2.90 29.51
N SER A 177 12.13 1.77 29.58
CA SER A 177 12.68 0.42 29.38
C SER A 177 13.26 0.25 27.97
N TYR A 178 12.54 0.73 26.94
CA TYR A 178 12.99 0.69 25.54
C TYR A 178 14.26 1.54 25.35
N ILE A 179 14.23 2.81 25.78
CA ILE A 179 15.38 3.71 25.68
C ILE A 179 16.59 3.18 26.45
N TYR A 180 16.39 2.63 27.65
CA TYR A 180 17.48 2.01 28.41
C TYR A 180 18.20 0.91 27.63
N ARG A 181 17.46 0.05 26.92
CA ARG A 181 18.05 -1.00 26.09
C ARG A 181 18.80 -0.44 24.89
N GLN A 182 18.26 0.59 24.25
CA GLN A 182 18.96 1.32 23.17
C GLN A 182 20.27 1.93 23.68
N MET A 183 20.23 2.62 24.81
CA MET A 183 21.42 3.22 25.45
C MET A 183 22.50 2.18 25.79
N LYS A 184 22.07 1.07 26.39
CA LYS A 184 22.98 -0.02 26.79
C LYS A 184 23.72 -0.63 25.60
N ASN A 185 23.09 -0.66 24.44
CA ASN A 185 23.62 -1.25 23.22
C ASN A 185 24.19 -0.18 22.24
N TYR A 186 24.17 1.09 22.63
CA TYR A 186 24.46 2.21 21.73
C TYR A 186 23.73 2.08 20.38
N ALA A 187 22.45 1.74 20.43
CA ALA A 187 21.61 1.48 19.27
C ALA A 187 20.62 2.64 19.04
N LEU A 188 20.47 3.05 17.80
CA LEU A 188 19.53 4.08 17.36
C LEU A 188 18.61 3.50 16.29
N ASP A 189 17.32 3.77 16.38
CA ASP A 189 16.37 3.54 15.29
C ASP A 189 16.27 4.76 14.36
N PHE A 190 15.43 4.68 13.33
CA PHE A 190 15.32 5.76 12.36
C PHE A 190 14.73 7.04 12.98
N ASP A 191 13.81 6.96 13.93
CA ASP A 191 13.30 8.13 14.66
C ASP A 191 14.43 8.82 15.43
N ASP A 192 15.32 8.05 16.06
CA ASP A 192 16.47 8.60 16.77
C ASP A 192 17.47 9.30 15.84
N ILE A 193 17.69 8.74 14.64
CA ILE A 193 18.66 9.30 13.68
C ILE A 193 18.29 10.76 13.32
N GLU A 194 17.03 11.01 12.99
CA GLU A 194 16.55 12.37 12.69
C GLU A 194 16.57 13.25 13.95
N ASN A 195 16.04 12.76 15.07
CA ASN A 195 15.93 13.51 16.31
C ASN A 195 17.30 13.88 16.91
N PHE A 196 18.27 12.97 16.92
CA PHE A 196 19.63 13.25 17.39
C PHE A 196 20.31 14.28 16.51
N THR A 197 20.08 14.23 15.19
CA THR A 197 20.60 15.22 14.25
C THR A 197 20.03 16.62 14.56
N LYS A 198 18.70 16.73 14.74
CA LYS A 198 18.05 17.99 15.13
C LYS A 198 18.57 18.50 16.47
N TYR A 199 18.65 17.61 17.46
CA TYR A 199 19.12 17.97 18.80
C TYR A 199 20.55 18.51 18.77
N ILE A 200 21.46 17.85 18.04
CA ILE A 200 22.85 18.32 17.93
C ILE A 200 22.91 19.67 17.24
N LEU A 201 22.21 19.84 16.12
CA LEU A 201 22.22 21.10 15.38
C LEU A 201 21.57 22.26 16.16
N SER A 202 20.62 21.98 17.05
CA SER A 202 19.95 23.01 17.85
C SER A 202 20.70 23.39 19.15
N HIS A 203 21.39 22.44 19.79
CA HIS A 203 22.00 22.63 21.12
C HIS A 203 23.51 22.83 21.10
N PHE A 204 24.19 22.54 20.00
CA PHE A 204 25.64 22.69 19.87
C PHE A 204 25.98 23.67 18.74
N ASP A 205 26.12 24.96 19.09
CA ASP A 205 26.38 26.05 18.12
C ASP A 205 27.61 25.78 17.25
N ASP A 206 28.70 25.28 17.84
CA ASP A 206 29.93 24.97 17.12
C ASP A 206 29.73 23.82 16.09
N ALA A 207 28.91 22.84 16.40
CA ALA A 207 28.56 21.79 15.44
C ALA A 207 27.69 22.35 14.30
N ARG A 208 26.66 23.16 14.64
CA ARG A 208 25.83 23.83 13.64
C ARG A 208 26.64 24.71 12.71
N GLU A 209 27.49 25.58 13.28
CA GLU A 209 28.35 26.47 12.50
C GLU A 209 29.34 25.71 11.62
N TYR A 210 29.90 24.59 12.12
CA TYR A 210 30.78 23.75 11.33
C TYR A 210 30.03 23.22 10.08
N TRP A 211 28.85 22.63 10.23
CA TRP A 211 28.10 22.06 9.13
C TRP A 211 27.54 23.12 8.18
N GLN A 212 27.11 24.28 8.69
CA GLN A 212 26.70 25.42 7.87
C GLN A 212 27.86 26.03 7.06
N ASN A 213 29.08 26.02 7.60
CA ASN A 213 30.25 26.45 6.86
C ASN A 213 30.72 25.44 5.82
N GLN A 214 30.56 24.15 6.12
CA GLN A 214 30.91 23.06 5.20
C GLN A 214 29.95 23.01 4.02
N LEU A 215 28.63 23.16 4.24
CA LEU A 215 27.59 22.92 3.24
C LEU A 215 27.07 24.24 2.68
N ASN A 216 27.73 24.75 1.65
CA ASN A 216 27.39 26.05 1.06
C ASN A 216 26.18 25.98 0.12
N TYR A 217 25.93 24.81 -0.48
CA TYR A 217 24.84 24.56 -1.39
C TYR A 217 24.09 23.29 -0.98
N ILE A 218 22.80 23.42 -0.79
CA ILE A 218 21.91 22.28 -0.44
C ILE A 218 20.89 22.09 -1.55
N MET A 219 20.81 20.88 -2.06
CA MET A 219 19.86 20.47 -3.10
C MET A 219 19.02 19.32 -2.62
N VAL A 220 17.71 19.42 -2.79
CA VAL A 220 16.73 18.41 -2.34
C VAL A 220 15.89 17.95 -3.52
N ASP A 221 15.98 16.67 -3.87
CA ASP A 221 15.08 16.01 -4.83
C ASP A 221 13.87 15.42 -4.11
N GLU A 222 12.74 15.32 -4.81
CA GLU A 222 11.46 14.84 -4.28
C GLU A 222 11.04 15.58 -2.97
N ALA A 223 11.26 16.89 -2.92
CA ALA A 223 11.07 17.73 -1.74
C ALA A 223 9.63 17.69 -1.17
N GLN A 224 8.64 17.31 -1.97
CA GLN A 224 7.25 17.12 -1.53
C GLN A 224 7.06 15.92 -0.60
N ASP A 225 8.02 14.98 -0.57
CA ASP A 225 7.94 13.78 0.27
C ASP A 225 8.62 13.96 1.64
N CYS A 226 9.26 15.11 1.87
CA CYS A 226 9.90 15.44 3.16
C CYS A 226 8.83 15.64 4.26
N ASN A 227 9.11 15.12 5.47
CA ASN A 227 8.35 15.38 6.69
C ASN A 227 8.82 16.70 7.36
N ASP A 228 8.21 17.09 8.48
CA ASP A 228 8.59 18.31 9.20
C ASP A 228 10.01 18.26 9.73
N ASP A 229 10.48 17.11 10.21
CA ASP A 229 11.83 16.92 10.75
C ASP A 229 12.91 17.05 9.67
N ASN A 230 12.63 16.49 8.49
CA ASN A 230 13.50 16.64 7.33
C ASN A 230 13.66 18.12 6.95
N TRP A 231 12.55 18.86 6.88
CA TRP A 231 12.57 20.28 6.57
C TRP A 231 13.33 21.09 7.64
N GLU A 232 13.15 20.78 8.93
CA GLU A 232 13.86 21.46 10.01
C GLU A 232 15.37 21.27 9.90
N ILE A 233 15.83 20.04 9.62
CA ILE A 233 17.25 19.75 9.39
C ILE A 233 17.78 20.53 8.18
N ILE A 234 17.08 20.48 7.04
CA ILE A 234 17.46 21.14 5.80
C ILE A 234 17.55 22.66 6.00
N GLU A 235 16.54 23.26 6.61
CA GLU A 235 16.49 24.71 6.83
C GLU A 235 17.56 25.16 7.82
N THR A 236 17.85 24.38 8.87
CA THR A 236 18.91 24.65 9.82
C THR A 236 20.29 24.65 9.13
N LEU A 237 20.56 23.65 8.29
CA LEU A 237 21.80 23.58 7.53
C LEU A 237 21.96 24.73 6.54
N ALA A 238 20.88 25.13 5.87
CA ALA A 238 20.86 26.25 4.92
C ALA A 238 20.92 27.62 5.60
N GLY A 239 20.82 27.71 6.91
CA GLY A 239 20.58 28.93 7.66
C GLY A 239 21.66 30.03 7.49
N LYS A 240 22.89 29.67 7.12
CA LYS A 240 24.00 30.63 6.94
C LYS A 240 24.09 31.19 5.52
N HIS A 241 24.06 30.31 4.52
CA HIS A 241 24.30 30.70 3.12
C HIS A 241 23.01 30.93 2.35
N HIS A 242 21.88 30.40 2.84
CA HIS A 242 20.55 30.45 2.21
C HIS A 242 20.47 29.83 0.80
N ASN A 243 21.52 29.14 0.34
CA ASN A 243 21.56 28.49 -0.97
C ASN A 243 20.86 27.12 -0.90
N LEU A 244 19.52 27.14 -1.01
CA LEU A 244 18.68 25.98 -0.93
C LEU A 244 17.88 25.81 -2.21
N PHE A 245 18.14 24.72 -2.94
CA PHE A 245 17.45 24.35 -4.16
C PHE A 245 16.54 23.14 -3.88
N ALA A 246 15.24 23.36 -3.84
CA ALA A 246 14.26 22.32 -3.61
C ALA A 246 13.49 22.03 -4.91
N VAL A 247 13.55 20.79 -5.39
CA VAL A 247 12.82 20.35 -6.57
C VAL A 247 11.83 19.25 -6.20
N GLY A 248 10.62 19.36 -6.73
CA GLY A 248 9.58 18.41 -6.41
C GLY A 248 8.31 18.61 -7.23
N ASP A 249 7.37 17.69 -6.99
CA ASP A 249 6.03 17.74 -7.58
C ASP A 249 4.98 17.45 -6.50
N PRO A 250 4.27 18.46 -5.97
CA PRO A 250 3.20 18.23 -4.99
C PRO A 250 2.12 17.25 -5.48
N ASP A 251 1.87 17.22 -6.80
CA ASP A 251 0.91 16.29 -7.41
C ASP A 251 1.39 14.82 -7.40
N GLN A 252 2.66 14.56 -7.07
CA GLN A 252 3.22 13.21 -6.89
C GLN A 252 3.49 12.87 -5.42
N CYS A 253 3.03 13.68 -4.46
CA CYS A 253 3.12 13.32 -3.04
C CYS A 253 2.09 12.22 -2.73
N ILE A 254 2.58 11.00 -2.49
CA ILE A 254 1.78 9.82 -2.18
C ILE A 254 2.20 9.16 -0.85
N TYR A 255 3.00 9.87 -0.03
CA TYR A 255 3.52 9.39 1.26
C TYR A 255 3.07 10.25 2.45
N GLU A 256 1.97 11.01 2.33
CA GLU A 256 1.43 11.79 3.45
C GLU A 256 1.06 10.92 4.64
N TRP A 257 0.62 9.67 4.40
CA TRP A 257 0.37 8.68 5.45
C TRP A 257 1.63 8.24 6.22
N ARG A 258 2.83 8.54 5.69
CA ARG A 258 4.14 8.38 6.33
C ARG A 258 4.67 9.67 6.94
N GLY A 259 3.87 10.73 6.98
CA GLY A 259 4.25 12.02 7.56
C GLY A 259 4.77 13.04 6.55
N ALA A 260 4.82 12.75 5.24
CA ALA A 260 5.18 13.74 4.23
C ALA A 260 4.28 14.98 4.32
N LYS A 261 4.87 16.17 4.14
CA LYS A 261 4.19 17.47 4.26
C LYS A 261 4.33 18.29 2.97
N PRO A 262 3.53 17.98 1.92
CA PRO A 262 3.60 18.73 0.66
C PRO A 262 3.33 20.23 0.84
N SER A 263 2.56 20.64 1.86
CA SER A 263 2.33 22.05 2.20
C SER A 263 3.65 22.79 2.49
N ARG A 264 4.63 22.16 3.16
CA ARG A 264 5.95 22.77 3.41
C ARG A 264 6.69 23.10 2.12
N PHE A 265 6.58 22.25 1.11
CA PHE A 265 7.14 22.53 -0.20
C PHE A 265 6.29 23.53 -1.01
N ILE A 266 4.97 23.49 -0.91
CA ILE A 266 4.07 24.46 -1.56
C ILE A 266 4.30 25.88 -1.00
N ASP A 267 4.40 26.01 0.32
CA ASP A 267 4.57 27.27 1.02
C ASP A 267 6.04 27.66 1.23
N PHE A 268 6.97 26.90 0.63
CA PHE A 268 8.41 27.10 0.80
C PHE A 268 8.82 28.57 0.56
N PRO A 269 9.46 29.23 1.55
CA PRO A 269 9.98 30.57 1.39
C PRO A 269 11.05 30.59 0.31
N ARG A 270 10.87 31.37 -0.74
CA ARG A 270 11.72 31.35 -1.92
C ARG A 270 11.98 32.71 -2.51
N ASP A 271 13.18 32.88 -3.02
CA ASP A 271 13.59 34.05 -3.80
C ASP A 271 13.23 33.89 -5.28
N LYS A 272 13.18 32.63 -5.74
CA LYS A 272 12.85 32.27 -7.11
C LYS A 272 11.99 31.05 -7.21
N ASP A 273 11.02 31.08 -8.15
CA ASP A 273 10.10 30.00 -8.47
C ASP A 273 10.22 29.64 -9.96
N ILE A 274 10.48 28.35 -10.25
CA ILE A 274 10.66 27.86 -11.62
C ILE A 274 9.73 26.67 -11.82
N VAL A 275 9.00 26.67 -12.92
CA VAL A 275 8.10 25.58 -13.29
C VAL A 275 8.67 24.82 -14.48
N LEU A 276 8.86 23.51 -14.32
CA LEU A 276 9.21 22.59 -15.38
C LEU A 276 7.94 21.81 -15.76
N ASP A 277 7.37 22.15 -16.90
CA ASP A 277 6.09 21.66 -17.40
C ASP A 277 6.20 20.88 -18.74
N GLU A 278 7.34 20.98 -19.43
CA GLU A 278 7.63 20.19 -20.63
C GLU A 278 8.01 18.76 -20.27
N ASN A 279 7.11 17.82 -20.62
CA ASN A 279 7.30 16.38 -20.36
C ASN A 279 8.02 15.69 -21.51
N TYR A 280 9.02 14.89 -21.19
CA TYR A 280 9.85 14.12 -22.14
C TYR A 280 9.54 12.62 -22.12
N ARG A 281 8.65 12.16 -21.23
CA ARG A 281 8.32 10.75 -21.01
C ARG A 281 7.15 10.30 -21.87
N SER A 282 6.01 10.95 -21.71
CA SER A 282 4.70 10.48 -22.16
C SER A 282 4.26 11.13 -23.47
N THR A 283 3.32 10.48 -24.16
CA THR A 283 2.62 11.06 -25.31
C THR A 283 1.56 12.08 -24.87
N PRO A 284 1.09 13.00 -25.77
CA PRO A 284 0.06 13.98 -25.45
C PRO A 284 -1.20 13.36 -24.84
N ASN A 285 -1.73 12.27 -25.43
CA ASN A 285 -2.96 11.62 -24.95
C ASN A 285 -2.87 11.13 -23.49
N VAL A 286 -1.70 10.65 -23.06
CA VAL A 286 -1.46 10.25 -21.67
C VAL A 286 -1.44 11.47 -20.74
N LEU A 287 -0.81 12.57 -21.18
CA LEU A 287 -0.73 13.81 -20.39
C LEU A 287 -2.09 14.49 -20.25
N ASP A 288 -2.90 14.47 -21.29
CA ASP A 288 -4.26 15.04 -21.24
C ASP A 288 -5.11 14.35 -20.16
N VAL A 289 -5.03 13.02 -20.08
CA VAL A 289 -5.69 12.25 -19.02
C VAL A 289 -5.11 12.60 -17.66
N ALA A 290 -3.78 12.67 -17.51
CA ALA A 290 -3.13 13.02 -16.25
C ALA A 290 -3.54 14.42 -15.77
N ASN A 291 -3.50 15.42 -16.67
CA ASN A 291 -3.91 16.80 -16.39
C ASN A 291 -5.40 16.88 -16.01
N SER A 292 -6.28 16.15 -16.72
CA SER A 292 -7.72 16.11 -16.44
C SER A 292 -8.02 15.62 -15.02
N VAL A 293 -7.39 14.51 -14.60
CA VAL A 293 -7.58 13.94 -13.26
C VAL A 293 -7.08 14.90 -12.20
N ILE A 294 -5.81 15.32 -12.29
CA ILE A 294 -5.17 16.06 -11.20
C ILE A 294 -5.70 17.49 -11.04
N ALA A 295 -6.33 18.05 -12.06
CA ALA A 295 -6.95 19.38 -11.99
C ALA A 295 -8.05 19.50 -10.94
N ASN A 296 -8.63 18.37 -10.50
CA ASN A 296 -9.68 18.32 -9.48
C ASN A 296 -9.13 18.48 -8.04
N ASN A 297 -7.81 18.34 -7.81
CA ASN A 297 -7.21 18.61 -6.51
C ASN A 297 -7.12 20.12 -6.24
N LYS A 298 -7.35 20.52 -5.00
CA LYS A 298 -7.28 21.91 -4.55
C LYS A 298 -5.91 22.25 -3.95
N MET A 299 -5.33 21.32 -3.17
CA MET A 299 -4.03 21.50 -2.54
C MET A 299 -2.91 21.16 -3.52
N ARG A 300 -2.64 22.06 -4.46
CA ARG A 300 -1.62 21.90 -5.49
C ARG A 300 -1.03 23.23 -5.96
N VAL A 301 0.12 23.16 -6.63
CA VAL A 301 0.62 24.28 -7.43
C VAL A 301 0.10 24.10 -8.86
N PRO A 302 -0.71 25.02 -9.38
CA PRO A 302 -1.27 24.90 -10.73
C PRO A 302 -0.17 24.79 -11.78
N LYS A 303 -0.22 23.72 -12.57
CA LYS A 303 0.60 23.51 -13.76
C LYS A 303 -0.14 22.58 -14.72
N GLU A 304 0.20 22.65 -15.98
CA GLU A 304 -0.32 21.77 -17.02
C GLU A 304 0.86 21.19 -17.79
N LEU A 305 0.97 19.86 -17.78
CA LEU A 305 2.05 19.17 -18.49
C LEU A 305 1.76 19.17 -19.98
N PHE A 306 2.77 19.49 -20.78
CA PHE A 306 2.73 19.36 -22.23
C PHE A 306 3.95 18.63 -22.76
N THR A 307 3.88 18.11 -23.97
CA THR A 307 5.02 17.46 -24.64
C THR A 307 5.09 17.87 -26.10
N ARG A 308 6.28 17.81 -26.68
CA ARG A 308 6.52 17.98 -28.12
C ARG A 308 6.60 16.64 -28.86
N LYS A 309 6.37 15.53 -28.18
CA LYS A 309 6.26 14.22 -28.81
C LYS A 309 5.08 14.19 -29.79
N ALA A 310 5.17 13.36 -30.79
CA ALA A 310 4.04 13.08 -31.67
C ALA A 310 2.87 12.51 -30.89
N GLU A 311 1.67 12.75 -31.38
CA GLU A 311 0.45 12.17 -30.86
C GLU A 311 0.58 10.65 -30.78
N GLY A 312 0.31 10.10 -29.58
CA GLY A 312 0.38 8.67 -29.32
C GLY A 312 -0.94 7.96 -29.64
N LYS A 313 -1.03 6.69 -29.25
CA LYS A 313 -2.31 5.96 -29.29
C LYS A 313 -3.27 6.58 -28.26
N ALA A 314 -4.57 6.55 -28.56
CA ALA A 314 -5.60 6.95 -27.61
C ALA A 314 -5.50 6.10 -26.32
N VAL A 315 -5.85 6.71 -25.19
CA VAL A 315 -5.96 5.97 -23.92
C VAL A 315 -7.21 5.10 -24.00
N ILE A 316 -7.05 3.81 -23.73
CA ILE A 316 -8.15 2.85 -23.79
C ILE A 316 -8.71 2.66 -22.39
N HIS A 317 -10.02 2.79 -22.27
CA HIS A 317 -10.77 2.36 -21.11
C HIS A 317 -11.56 1.09 -21.45
N PHE A 318 -11.32 0.01 -20.72
CA PHE A 318 -12.03 -1.25 -20.91
C PHE A 318 -12.98 -1.52 -19.75
N HIS A 319 -14.26 -1.78 -20.08
CA HIS A 319 -15.28 -2.24 -19.16
C HIS A 319 -15.55 -3.74 -19.34
N GLY A 320 -15.27 -4.53 -18.31
CA GLY A 320 -15.55 -5.97 -18.27
C GLY A 320 -16.85 -6.29 -17.52
N LYS A 321 -17.63 -7.26 -18.02
CA LYS A 321 -18.81 -7.76 -17.30
C LYS A 321 -18.46 -8.61 -16.08
N SER A 322 -17.19 -8.90 -15.89
CA SER A 322 -16.66 -9.62 -14.74
C SER A 322 -15.14 -9.38 -14.63
N GLU A 323 -14.61 -9.57 -13.45
CA GLU A 323 -13.17 -9.52 -13.18
C GLU A 323 -12.35 -10.46 -14.09
N SER A 324 -12.88 -11.68 -14.34
CA SER A 324 -12.23 -12.62 -15.26
C SER A 324 -12.20 -12.13 -16.70
N GLU A 325 -13.24 -11.40 -17.14
CA GLU A 325 -13.24 -10.80 -18.47
C GLU A 325 -12.24 -9.64 -18.56
N GLU A 326 -12.17 -8.81 -17.55
CA GLU A 326 -11.19 -7.73 -17.41
C GLU A 326 -9.77 -8.28 -17.52
N MET A 327 -9.40 -9.26 -16.70
CA MET A 327 -8.05 -9.82 -16.69
C MET A 327 -7.71 -10.54 -18.01
N ARG A 328 -8.68 -11.23 -18.60
CA ARG A 328 -8.52 -11.87 -19.93
C ARG A 328 -8.30 -10.84 -21.03
N TRP A 329 -8.98 -9.70 -20.97
CA TRP A 329 -8.76 -8.61 -21.92
C TRP A 329 -7.34 -8.06 -21.77
N VAL A 330 -6.88 -7.79 -20.55
CA VAL A 330 -5.51 -7.33 -20.26
C VAL A 330 -4.47 -8.30 -20.83
N ALA A 331 -4.58 -9.59 -20.54
CA ALA A 331 -3.66 -10.59 -21.05
C ALA A 331 -3.66 -10.68 -22.58
N ARG A 332 -4.81 -10.56 -23.24
CA ARG A 332 -4.92 -10.51 -24.70
C ARG A 332 -4.23 -9.27 -25.30
N GLN A 333 -4.40 -8.09 -24.69
CA GLN A 333 -3.71 -6.89 -25.15
C GLN A 333 -2.19 -7.03 -25.04
N ILE A 334 -1.71 -7.57 -23.91
CA ILE A 334 -0.26 -7.86 -23.73
C ILE A 334 0.22 -8.85 -24.78
N SER A 335 -0.47 -9.97 -24.99
CA SER A 335 -0.11 -10.97 -26.00
C SER A 335 -0.06 -10.38 -27.41
N SER A 336 -1.01 -9.51 -27.76
CA SER A 336 -1.04 -8.83 -29.06
C SER A 336 0.15 -7.89 -29.24
N LEU A 337 0.52 -7.14 -28.21
CA LEU A 337 1.65 -6.22 -28.25
C LEU A 337 2.99 -6.98 -28.27
N LEU A 338 3.11 -8.09 -27.54
CA LEU A 338 4.27 -9.00 -27.61
C LEU A 338 4.43 -9.58 -29.02
N ALA A 339 3.33 -10.03 -29.64
CA ALA A 339 3.34 -10.50 -31.03
C ALA A 339 3.72 -9.40 -32.04
N ALA A 340 3.45 -8.13 -31.71
CA ALA A 340 3.87 -6.97 -32.50
C ALA A 340 5.32 -6.53 -32.23
N GLY A 341 6.08 -7.27 -31.40
CA GLY A 341 7.51 -7.05 -31.16
C GLY A 341 7.86 -6.25 -29.90
N ALA A 342 6.90 -6.00 -29.00
CA ALA A 342 7.19 -5.42 -27.68
C ALA A 342 7.93 -6.45 -26.80
N SER A 343 8.79 -5.97 -25.90
CA SER A 343 9.47 -6.82 -24.92
C SER A 343 8.62 -6.99 -23.67
N PRO A 344 8.63 -8.14 -22.97
CA PRO A 344 7.96 -8.29 -21.68
C PRO A 344 8.35 -7.24 -20.63
N HIS A 345 9.54 -6.68 -20.70
CA HIS A 345 9.97 -5.58 -19.82
C HIS A 345 9.22 -4.26 -20.05
N ASP A 346 8.62 -4.10 -21.24
CA ASP A 346 7.94 -2.87 -21.63
C ASP A 346 6.60 -2.68 -20.90
N PHE A 347 6.14 -3.70 -20.16
CA PHE A 347 4.82 -3.74 -19.56
C PHE A 347 4.84 -3.60 -18.04
N ALA A 348 3.97 -2.74 -17.54
CA ALA A 348 3.60 -2.71 -16.13
C ALA A 348 2.08 -2.86 -15.95
N ILE A 349 1.69 -3.68 -15.00
CA ILE A 349 0.31 -3.80 -14.51
C ILE A 349 0.30 -3.22 -13.11
N LEU A 350 -0.44 -2.12 -12.95
CA LEU A 350 -0.51 -1.34 -11.72
C LEU A 350 -1.88 -1.55 -11.06
N TYR A 351 -1.87 -1.74 -9.75
CA TYR A 351 -3.06 -1.90 -8.94
C TYR A 351 -2.94 -1.14 -7.62
N ARG A 352 -4.08 -0.81 -7.00
CA ARG A 352 -4.13 -0.05 -5.76
C ARG A 352 -3.74 -0.88 -4.55
N SER A 353 -4.19 -2.11 -4.47
CA SER A 353 -3.98 -3.03 -3.34
C SER A 353 -3.40 -4.36 -3.80
N SER A 354 -2.54 -4.96 -2.96
CA SER A 354 -1.76 -6.16 -3.30
C SER A 354 -2.64 -7.38 -3.62
N TYR A 355 -3.83 -7.50 -3.02
CA TYR A 355 -4.74 -8.62 -3.29
C TYR A 355 -5.25 -8.67 -4.75
N GLN A 356 -5.31 -7.49 -5.42
CA GLN A 356 -5.73 -7.39 -6.82
C GLN A 356 -4.77 -8.09 -7.80
N SER A 357 -3.57 -8.48 -7.36
CA SER A 357 -2.62 -9.18 -8.21
C SER A 357 -3.09 -10.59 -8.59
N ARG A 358 -3.87 -11.26 -7.70
CA ARG A 358 -4.23 -12.67 -7.91
C ARG A 358 -4.99 -12.95 -9.21
N PRO A 359 -6.09 -12.25 -9.53
CA PRO A 359 -6.83 -12.54 -10.77
C PRO A 359 -5.97 -12.38 -12.02
N ILE A 360 -5.12 -11.35 -12.06
CA ILE A 360 -4.23 -11.12 -13.19
C ILE A 360 -3.06 -12.12 -13.24
N GLU A 361 -2.49 -12.50 -12.08
CA GLU A 361 -1.46 -13.55 -12.01
C GLU A 361 -1.98 -14.87 -12.60
N GLN A 362 -3.19 -15.30 -12.25
CA GLN A 362 -3.80 -16.51 -12.79
C GLN A 362 -3.99 -16.43 -14.32
N GLU A 363 -4.45 -15.28 -14.84
CA GLU A 363 -4.70 -15.14 -16.27
C GLU A 363 -3.40 -15.08 -17.07
N LEU A 364 -2.34 -14.43 -16.53
CA LEU A 364 -1.02 -14.42 -17.17
C LEU A 364 -0.42 -15.82 -17.25
N ILE A 365 -0.58 -16.64 -16.21
CA ILE A 365 -0.15 -18.05 -16.22
C ILE A 365 -0.91 -18.83 -17.30
N ARG A 366 -2.25 -18.72 -17.36
CA ARG A 366 -3.08 -19.37 -18.39
C ARG A 366 -2.67 -18.97 -19.81
N SER A 367 -2.26 -17.72 -19.96
CA SER A 367 -1.80 -17.15 -21.24
C SER A 367 -0.32 -17.40 -21.54
N HIS A 368 0.40 -18.12 -20.66
CA HIS A 368 1.85 -18.38 -20.76
C HIS A 368 2.69 -17.09 -20.84
N ILE A 369 2.26 -16.01 -20.18
CA ILE A 369 2.98 -14.75 -20.12
C ILE A 369 3.80 -14.71 -18.82
N LEU A 370 5.12 -14.55 -18.96
CA LEU A 370 6.02 -14.44 -17.83
C LEU A 370 5.81 -13.10 -17.10
N TYR A 371 5.68 -13.16 -15.78
CA TYR A 371 5.51 -11.97 -14.94
C TYR A 371 6.37 -12.01 -13.68
N THR A 372 6.61 -10.86 -13.08
CA THR A 372 7.27 -10.72 -11.79
C THR A 372 6.48 -9.75 -10.92
N VAL A 373 6.18 -10.13 -9.67
CA VAL A 373 5.61 -9.22 -8.67
C VAL A 373 6.76 -8.42 -8.06
N TRP A 374 6.77 -7.12 -8.33
CA TRP A 374 7.83 -6.21 -7.89
C TRP A 374 7.61 -5.79 -6.44
N GLY A 375 8.64 -5.94 -5.61
CA GLY A 375 8.60 -5.54 -4.20
C GLY A 375 7.58 -6.31 -3.33
N GLY A 376 7.07 -7.43 -3.82
CA GLY A 376 6.08 -8.25 -3.15
C GLY A 376 6.29 -9.73 -3.39
N THR A 377 5.47 -10.54 -2.74
CA THR A 377 5.42 -12.00 -2.89
C THR A 377 4.22 -12.35 -3.78
N ARG A 378 4.38 -13.34 -4.66
CA ARG A 378 3.27 -13.87 -5.47
C ARG A 378 2.11 -14.29 -4.55
N PHE A 379 0.87 -14.17 -5.03
CA PHE A 379 -0.30 -14.39 -4.21
C PHE A 379 -0.26 -15.72 -3.45
N PHE A 380 -0.03 -16.83 -4.16
CA PHE A 380 0.00 -18.17 -3.53
C PHE A 380 1.28 -18.44 -2.71
N GLU A 381 2.26 -17.57 -2.74
CA GLU A 381 3.48 -17.65 -1.92
C GLU A 381 3.37 -16.85 -0.63
N ARG A 382 2.35 -15.99 -0.49
CA ARG A 382 2.12 -15.19 0.72
C ARG A 382 1.92 -16.09 1.93
N ARG A 383 2.41 -15.63 3.08
CA ARG A 383 2.44 -16.41 4.32
C ARG A 383 1.06 -16.90 4.74
N GLU A 384 0.08 -15.99 4.82
CA GLU A 384 -1.30 -16.29 5.22
C GLU A 384 -2.00 -17.23 4.25
N ILE A 385 -1.70 -17.11 2.96
CA ILE A 385 -2.24 -17.99 1.92
C ILE A 385 -1.65 -19.39 2.04
N LYS A 386 -0.32 -19.49 2.23
CA LYS A 386 0.33 -20.78 2.49
C LYS A 386 -0.17 -21.43 3.78
N ASP A 387 -0.43 -20.63 4.83
CA ASP A 387 -0.98 -21.13 6.09
C ASP A 387 -2.39 -21.70 5.86
N ALA A 388 -3.27 -20.96 5.16
CA ALA A 388 -4.63 -21.40 4.82
C ALA A 388 -4.63 -22.68 3.96
N LEU A 389 -3.83 -22.71 2.90
CA LEU A 389 -3.71 -23.87 2.01
C LEU A 389 -3.11 -25.10 2.71
N SER A 390 -2.25 -24.90 3.71
CA SER A 390 -1.66 -26.03 4.46
C SER A 390 -2.70 -26.79 5.28
N TYR A 391 -3.78 -26.14 5.74
CA TYR A 391 -4.91 -26.82 6.34
C TYR A 391 -5.61 -27.75 5.32
N LEU A 392 -5.90 -27.25 4.11
CA LEU A 392 -6.50 -28.05 3.04
C LEU A 392 -5.58 -29.23 2.61
N ARG A 393 -4.28 -28.97 2.47
CA ARG A 393 -3.30 -29.99 2.11
C ARG A 393 -3.25 -31.10 3.13
N LEU A 394 -3.29 -30.78 4.43
CA LEU A 394 -3.25 -31.77 5.50
C LEU A 394 -4.55 -32.59 5.57
N VAL A 395 -5.70 -31.98 5.26
CA VAL A 395 -6.98 -32.70 5.10
C VAL A 395 -6.91 -33.70 3.93
N ASN A 396 -6.37 -33.27 2.81
CA ASN A 396 -6.21 -34.09 1.60
C ASN A 396 -5.15 -35.19 1.76
N ASN A 397 -4.03 -34.86 2.42
CA ASN A 397 -2.92 -35.77 2.64
C ASN A 397 -2.41 -35.70 4.10
N PRO A 398 -2.85 -36.60 4.98
CA PRO A 398 -2.40 -36.67 6.37
C PRO A 398 -0.89 -36.97 6.54
N ALA A 399 -0.21 -37.41 5.49
CA ALA A 399 1.21 -37.68 5.50
C ALA A 399 2.06 -36.44 5.16
N ASP A 400 1.46 -35.27 4.92
CA ASP A 400 2.18 -34.03 4.63
C ASP A 400 2.74 -33.38 5.90
N ASP A 401 3.92 -33.83 6.31
CA ASP A 401 4.63 -33.31 7.49
C ASP A 401 5.04 -31.83 7.33
N ILE A 402 5.21 -31.33 6.09
CA ILE A 402 5.53 -29.92 5.83
C ILE A 402 4.34 -29.04 6.18
N SER A 403 3.17 -29.35 5.64
CA SER A 403 1.93 -28.65 5.97
C SER A 403 1.57 -28.79 7.45
N PHE A 404 1.78 -29.99 8.03
CA PHE A 404 1.55 -30.22 9.45
C PHE A 404 2.40 -29.28 10.33
N MET A 405 3.72 -29.23 10.11
CA MET A 405 4.62 -28.40 10.89
C MET A 405 4.32 -26.91 10.74
N ARG A 406 3.80 -26.52 9.58
CA ARG A 406 3.45 -25.14 9.30
C ARG A 406 2.24 -24.68 10.13
N VAL A 407 1.19 -25.50 10.23
CA VAL A 407 -0.08 -25.10 10.87
C VAL A 407 -0.29 -25.63 12.27
N LEU A 408 0.52 -26.55 12.76
CA LEU A 408 0.38 -27.16 14.10
C LEU A 408 0.23 -26.11 15.21
N ASN A 409 1.03 -25.07 15.19
CA ASN A 409 1.03 -23.99 16.19
C ASN A 409 0.66 -22.62 15.59
N ARG A 410 -0.17 -22.63 14.56
CA ARG A 410 -0.66 -21.45 13.88
C ARG A 410 -2.15 -21.56 13.58
N PRO A 411 -3.00 -20.79 14.29
CA PRO A 411 -2.69 -19.89 15.42
C PRO A 411 -2.00 -20.57 16.60
N SER A 412 -1.46 -19.77 17.53
CA SER A 412 -0.69 -20.29 18.67
C SER A 412 -1.52 -21.23 19.55
N ARG A 413 -1.09 -22.50 19.66
CA ARG A 413 -1.71 -23.55 20.48
C ARG A 413 -0.86 -24.00 21.65
N LYS A 414 0.19 -23.24 21.97
CA LYS A 414 1.15 -23.55 23.06
C LYS A 414 1.85 -24.90 22.89
N LEU A 415 2.04 -25.36 21.66
CA LEU A 415 2.72 -26.59 21.28
C LEU A 415 4.18 -26.28 20.92
N GLY A 416 4.98 -25.96 21.94
CA GLY A 416 6.35 -25.50 21.75
C GLY A 416 7.34 -26.63 21.38
N LYS A 417 8.63 -26.28 21.28
CA LYS A 417 9.70 -27.12 20.77
C LYS A 417 9.75 -28.52 21.45
N ALA A 418 9.62 -28.59 22.77
CA ALA A 418 9.65 -29.87 23.50
C ALA A 418 8.50 -30.82 23.09
N PHE A 419 7.33 -30.28 22.76
CA PHE A 419 6.21 -31.06 22.20
C PHE A 419 6.56 -31.62 20.83
N VAL A 420 7.09 -30.78 19.93
CA VAL A 420 7.47 -31.16 18.57
C VAL A 420 8.60 -32.23 18.61
N ASP A 421 9.62 -32.04 19.44
CA ASP A 421 10.74 -32.97 19.57
C ASP A 421 10.26 -34.35 20.05
N LYS A 422 9.35 -34.37 21.02
CA LYS A 422 8.73 -35.63 21.52
C LYS A 422 7.92 -36.32 20.40
N LEU A 423 7.13 -35.57 19.67
CA LEU A 423 6.33 -36.10 18.55
C LEU A 423 7.22 -36.68 17.45
N LYS A 424 8.29 -35.97 17.06
CA LYS A 424 9.28 -36.45 16.07
C LYS A 424 9.96 -37.72 16.51
N SER A 425 10.35 -37.82 17.79
CA SER A 425 10.96 -39.01 18.33
C SER A 425 10.02 -40.22 18.26
N LEU A 426 8.75 -40.02 18.59
CA LEU A 426 7.74 -41.07 18.50
C LEU A 426 7.46 -41.49 17.05
N SER A 427 7.26 -40.53 16.13
CA SER A 427 7.07 -40.77 14.69
C SER A 427 8.21 -41.57 14.09
N SER A 428 9.48 -41.27 14.46
CA SER A 428 10.65 -42.04 14.02
C SER A 428 10.63 -43.50 14.50
N THR A 429 9.97 -43.79 15.62
CA THR A 429 9.85 -45.14 16.15
C THR A 429 8.68 -45.91 15.55
N THR A 430 7.55 -45.23 15.26
CA THR A 430 6.33 -45.83 14.74
C THR A 430 6.32 -45.94 13.21
N GLY A 431 7.14 -45.13 12.51
CA GLY A 431 7.21 -45.05 11.04
C GLY A 431 6.03 -44.34 10.37
N GLY A 432 5.13 -43.73 11.15
CA GLY A 432 4.02 -42.93 10.65
C GLY A 432 4.37 -41.46 10.44
N SER A 433 3.52 -40.69 9.75
CA SER A 433 3.65 -39.25 9.65
C SER A 433 3.48 -38.56 11.02
N LEU A 434 3.92 -37.29 11.12
CA LEU A 434 3.78 -36.53 12.37
C LEU A 434 2.31 -36.38 12.77
N TYR A 435 1.42 -36.12 11.78
CA TYR A 435 0.00 -35.99 12.04
C TYR A 435 -0.64 -37.29 12.50
N GLU A 436 -0.42 -38.40 11.78
CA GLU A 436 -0.96 -39.71 12.15
C GLU A 436 -0.44 -40.14 13.51
N THR A 437 0.87 -39.95 13.75
CA THR A 437 1.47 -40.25 15.07
C THR A 437 0.82 -39.42 16.17
N LEU A 438 0.52 -38.13 15.93
CA LEU A 438 -0.16 -37.29 16.92
C LEU A 438 -1.61 -37.78 17.16
N ARG A 439 -2.36 -37.99 16.08
CA ARG A 439 -3.76 -38.45 16.14
C ARG A 439 -3.92 -39.73 16.94
N ASP A 440 -3.07 -40.72 16.68
CA ASP A 440 -3.17 -42.05 17.25
C ASP A 440 -2.62 -42.12 18.68
N ASN A 441 -1.91 -41.09 19.14
CA ASN A 441 -1.23 -41.06 20.44
C ASN A 441 -1.63 -39.87 21.34
N LEU A 442 -2.81 -39.27 21.15
CA LEU A 442 -3.30 -38.19 22.01
C LEU A 442 -3.49 -38.57 23.47
N ASN A 443 -3.60 -39.85 23.77
CA ASN A 443 -3.68 -40.41 25.15
C ASN A 443 -2.33 -40.45 25.87
N LEU A 444 -1.21 -40.29 25.16
CA LEU A 444 0.10 -40.31 25.76
C LEU A 444 0.41 -39.00 26.54
N GLN A 445 0.99 -39.16 27.72
CA GLN A 445 1.40 -38.02 28.55
C GLN A 445 2.26 -37.05 27.76
N GLY A 446 1.85 -35.77 27.70
CA GLY A 446 2.55 -34.67 27.02
C GLY A 446 2.20 -34.49 25.53
N LEU A 447 1.48 -35.43 24.87
CA LEU A 447 0.90 -35.25 23.56
C LEU A 447 -0.59 -34.85 23.61
N GLY A 448 -1.35 -35.36 24.61
CA GLY A 448 -2.77 -35.01 24.80
C GLY A 448 -3.03 -33.62 25.38
N ARG A 449 -2.38 -32.61 24.87
CA ARG A 449 -2.63 -31.22 25.26
C ARG A 449 -3.88 -30.69 24.56
N GLU A 450 -4.62 -29.80 25.22
CA GLU A 450 -5.85 -29.20 24.70
C GLU A 450 -5.67 -28.65 23.28
N GLY A 451 -4.59 -27.90 23.03
CA GLY A 451 -4.29 -27.38 21.70
C GLY A 451 -4.01 -28.46 20.65
N ALA A 452 -3.43 -29.59 21.02
CA ALA A 452 -3.20 -30.72 20.12
C ALA A 452 -4.51 -31.47 19.81
N ILE A 453 -5.34 -31.69 20.81
CA ILE A 453 -6.67 -32.32 20.67
C ILE A 453 -7.55 -31.47 19.75
N ALA A 454 -7.59 -30.14 19.99
CA ALA A 454 -8.34 -29.21 19.17
C ALA A 454 -7.84 -29.22 17.71
N PHE A 455 -6.51 -29.23 17.50
CA PHE A 455 -5.93 -29.28 16.17
C PHE A 455 -6.30 -30.55 15.41
N VAL A 456 -6.14 -31.73 16.04
CA VAL A 456 -6.53 -33.01 15.41
C VAL A 456 -8.01 -33.02 15.07
N LYS A 457 -8.87 -32.52 15.96
CA LYS A 457 -10.30 -32.42 15.72
C LYS A 457 -10.62 -31.59 14.47
N ILE A 458 -9.95 -30.42 14.31
CA ILE A 458 -10.16 -29.56 13.12
C ILE A 458 -9.85 -30.31 11.82
N ILE A 459 -8.76 -31.07 11.80
CA ILE A 459 -8.34 -31.83 10.61
C ILE A 459 -9.32 -32.99 10.33
N GLU A 460 -9.68 -33.77 11.38
CA GLU A 460 -10.63 -34.89 11.21
C GLU A 460 -12.03 -34.41 10.81
N ASP A 461 -12.53 -33.31 11.39
CA ASP A 461 -13.78 -32.67 10.97
C ASP A 461 -13.71 -32.20 9.52
N GLY A 462 -12.55 -31.69 9.07
CA GLY A 462 -12.31 -31.33 7.68
C GLY A 462 -12.32 -32.53 6.74
N ARG A 463 -11.68 -33.64 7.10
CA ARG A 463 -11.66 -34.89 6.33
C ARG A 463 -13.06 -35.47 6.17
N LYS A 464 -13.81 -35.49 7.28
CA LYS A 464 -15.22 -35.94 7.25
C LYS A 464 -16.05 -35.04 6.33
N ALA A 465 -15.87 -33.73 6.35
CA ALA A 465 -16.57 -32.81 5.46
C ALA A 465 -16.29 -33.09 3.97
N VAL A 466 -15.04 -33.46 3.61
CA VAL A 466 -14.68 -33.90 2.25
C VAL A 466 -15.41 -35.16 1.87
N GLU A 467 -15.47 -36.16 2.78
CA GLU A 467 -16.21 -37.43 2.55
C GLU A 467 -17.72 -37.21 2.39
N GLU A 468 -18.26 -36.20 3.08
CA GLU A 468 -19.67 -35.78 2.98
C GLU A 468 -19.99 -34.93 1.74
N GLY A 469 -18.97 -34.61 0.92
CA GLY A 469 -19.14 -33.84 -0.32
C GLY A 469 -19.32 -32.34 -0.09
N THR A 470 -18.82 -31.79 1.02
CA THR A 470 -18.80 -30.34 1.28
C THR A 470 -17.98 -29.63 0.22
N SER A 471 -18.44 -28.46 -0.26
CA SER A 471 -17.70 -27.64 -1.21
C SER A 471 -16.34 -27.22 -0.67
N ILE A 472 -15.34 -27.06 -1.55
CA ILE A 472 -13.97 -26.68 -1.15
C ILE A 472 -13.98 -25.31 -0.48
N SER A 473 -14.82 -24.38 -0.97
CA SER A 473 -14.97 -23.05 -0.41
C SER A 473 -15.57 -23.05 0.99
N ASP A 474 -16.61 -23.88 1.24
CA ASP A 474 -17.21 -24.00 2.56
C ASP A 474 -16.29 -24.73 3.54
N LEU A 475 -15.57 -25.76 3.06
CA LEU A 475 -14.53 -26.45 3.83
C LEU A 475 -13.45 -25.47 4.28
N LEU A 476 -12.87 -24.71 3.34
CA LEU A 476 -11.82 -23.73 3.64
C LEU A 476 -12.31 -22.69 4.63
N ASN A 477 -13.49 -22.09 4.38
CA ASN A 477 -14.05 -21.08 5.28
C ASN A 477 -14.24 -21.63 6.70
N LYS A 478 -14.85 -22.82 6.82
CA LYS A 478 -15.06 -23.50 8.11
C LYS A 478 -13.73 -23.77 8.83
N MET A 479 -12.70 -24.23 8.11
CA MET A 479 -11.38 -24.49 8.69
C MET A 479 -10.68 -23.22 9.17
N LEU A 480 -10.76 -22.13 8.41
CA LEU A 480 -10.21 -20.82 8.79
C LEU A 480 -10.86 -20.25 10.05
N ASP A 481 -12.20 -20.43 10.17
CA ASP A 481 -12.94 -19.97 11.35
C ASP A 481 -12.66 -20.89 12.56
N THR A 482 -12.77 -22.21 12.41
CA THR A 482 -12.57 -23.17 13.53
C THR A 482 -11.13 -23.24 14.02
N SER A 483 -10.16 -23.00 13.14
CA SER A 483 -8.75 -22.93 13.55
C SER A 483 -8.41 -21.67 14.34
N GLY A 484 -9.21 -20.59 14.20
CA GLY A 484 -8.94 -19.28 14.76
C GLY A 484 -7.97 -18.43 13.93
N LEU A 485 -7.62 -18.84 12.70
CA LEU A 485 -6.65 -18.10 11.87
C LEU A 485 -7.21 -16.72 11.46
N LYS A 486 -8.49 -16.63 11.09
CA LYS A 486 -9.12 -15.34 10.81
C LYS A 486 -9.18 -14.44 12.05
N ASP A 487 -9.40 -15.02 13.23
CA ASP A 487 -9.45 -14.26 14.48
C ASP A 487 -8.08 -13.75 14.89
N GLU A 488 -7.01 -14.55 14.66
CA GLU A 488 -5.62 -14.08 14.85
C GLU A 488 -5.36 -12.85 13.98
N LEU A 489 -5.65 -12.92 12.68
CA LEU A 489 -5.44 -11.81 11.75
C LEU A 489 -6.29 -10.56 12.09
N ARG A 490 -7.55 -10.74 12.54
CA ARG A 490 -8.39 -9.64 13.02
C ARG A 490 -7.81 -8.99 14.28
N GLN A 491 -7.31 -9.81 15.23
CA GLN A 491 -6.69 -9.32 16.46
C GLN A 491 -5.38 -8.57 16.17
N ASP A 492 -4.62 -9.01 15.18
CA ASP A 492 -3.38 -8.36 14.75
C ASP A 492 -3.64 -7.08 13.93
N GLN A 493 -4.91 -6.77 13.60
CA GLN A 493 -5.30 -5.64 12.74
C GLN A 493 -4.58 -5.63 11.39
N ASP A 494 -4.28 -6.82 10.88
CA ASP A 494 -3.60 -7.01 9.60
C ASP A 494 -4.64 -7.14 8.48
N GLU A 495 -5.17 -5.98 8.05
CA GLU A 495 -6.24 -5.92 7.05
C GLU A 495 -5.79 -6.46 5.69
N GLU A 496 -4.53 -6.20 5.29
CA GLU A 496 -4.01 -6.72 4.02
C GLU A 496 -4.06 -8.25 3.99
N ARG A 497 -3.66 -8.92 5.07
CA ARG A 497 -3.73 -10.38 5.14
C ARG A 497 -5.17 -10.89 5.21
N LEU A 498 -6.07 -10.16 5.86
CA LEU A 498 -7.49 -10.50 5.84
C LEU A 498 -8.08 -10.38 4.44
N GLU A 499 -7.78 -9.31 3.71
CA GLU A 499 -8.17 -9.13 2.31
C GLU A 499 -7.63 -10.26 1.43
N ASN A 500 -6.38 -10.69 1.64
CA ASN A 500 -5.80 -11.84 0.94
C ASN A 500 -6.56 -13.15 1.22
N ILE A 501 -6.98 -13.40 2.46
CA ILE A 501 -7.79 -14.58 2.82
C ILE A 501 -9.17 -14.53 2.18
N GLU A 502 -9.85 -13.38 2.19
CA GLU A 502 -11.16 -13.23 1.53
C GLU A 502 -11.05 -13.40 0.01
N GLU A 503 -9.96 -12.91 -0.57
CA GLU A 503 -9.66 -13.11 -1.99
C GLU A 503 -9.39 -14.58 -2.31
N LEU A 504 -8.69 -15.32 -1.43
CA LEU A 504 -8.52 -16.77 -1.57
C LEU A 504 -9.89 -17.49 -1.57
N LEU A 505 -10.78 -17.17 -0.62
CA LEU A 505 -12.12 -17.74 -0.56
C LEU A 505 -12.93 -17.43 -1.83
N THR A 506 -12.85 -16.22 -2.32
CA THR A 506 -13.50 -15.80 -3.58
C THR A 506 -12.97 -16.61 -4.75
N SER A 507 -11.65 -16.86 -4.78
CA SER A 507 -11.01 -17.65 -5.83
C SER A 507 -11.48 -19.10 -5.86
N VAL A 508 -11.61 -19.70 -4.68
CA VAL A 508 -12.11 -21.09 -4.57
C VAL A 508 -13.55 -21.19 -5.09
N LYS A 509 -14.43 -20.25 -4.67
CA LYS A 509 -15.80 -20.18 -5.18
C LYS A 509 -15.89 -20.03 -6.69
N PHE A 510 -15.00 -19.23 -7.26
CA PHE A 510 -14.92 -19.05 -8.71
C PHE A 510 -14.44 -20.32 -9.39
N TYR A 511 -13.42 -20.99 -8.85
CA TYR A 511 -12.94 -22.27 -9.37
C TYR A 511 -14.08 -23.31 -9.41
N GLU A 512 -14.83 -23.47 -8.33
CA GLU A 512 -15.97 -24.38 -8.25
C GLU A 512 -17.07 -24.05 -9.27
N LYS A 513 -17.35 -22.76 -9.48
CA LYS A 513 -18.34 -22.31 -10.48
C LYS A 513 -17.91 -22.57 -11.91
N SER A 514 -16.62 -22.42 -12.22
CA SER A 514 -16.09 -22.58 -13.58
C SER A 514 -16.04 -24.04 -14.03
N HIS A 515 -16.10 -25.00 -13.09
CA HIS A 515 -16.02 -26.44 -13.34
C HIS A 515 -17.32 -27.17 -12.94
N ARG A 516 -18.47 -26.50 -12.96
CA ARG A 516 -19.77 -27.05 -12.49
C ARG A 516 -20.25 -28.33 -13.17
N GLU A 517 -19.74 -28.63 -14.36
CA GLU A 517 -20.10 -29.83 -15.12
C GLU A 517 -19.23 -31.04 -14.76
N ASP A 518 -18.11 -30.83 -14.05
CA ASP A 518 -17.17 -31.87 -13.63
C ASP A 518 -17.27 -32.10 -12.12
N TYR A 519 -17.12 -33.36 -11.68
CA TYR A 519 -16.97 -33.67 -10.26
C TYR A 519 -15.55 -33.26 -9.82
N ILE A 520 -15.43 -32.10 -9.15
CA ILE A 520 -14.15 -31.54 -8.71
C ILE A 520 -13.80 -32.07 -7.33
N THR A 521 -12.61 -32.59 -7.17
CA THR A 521 -12.08 -33.00 -5.87
C THR A 521 -11.18 -31.90 -5.26
N LEU A 522 -11.01 -31.95 -3.93
CA LEU A 522 -10.04 -31.12 -3.25
C LEU A 522 -8.63 -31.30 -3.82
N ASN A 523 -8.28 -32.52 -4.21
CA ASN A 523 -6.99 -32.85 -4.81
C ASN A 523 -6.78 -32.12 -6.14
N ASP A 524 -7.80 -32.05 -7.02
CA ASP A 524 -7.70 -31.36 -8.30
C ASP A 524 -7.42 -29.86 -8.10
N TYR A 525 -8.12 -29.24 -7.17
CA TYR A 525 -7.88 -27.83 -6.80
C TYR A 525 -6.45 -27.60 -6.29
N LEU A 526 -5.95 -28.45 -5.38
CA LEU A 526 -4.61 -28.33 -4.84
C LEU A 526 -3.51 -28.58 -5.90
N GLN A 527 -3.76 -29.47 -6.87
CA GLN A 527 -2.87 -29.67 -8.00
C GLN A 527 -2.81 -28.46 -8.93
N GLU A 528 -3.95 -27.85 -9.23
CA GLU A 528 -3.97 -26.62 -10.03
C GLU A 528 -3.18 -25.50 -9.36
N ILE A 529 -3.36 -25.28 -8.03
CA ILE A 529 -2.56 -24.31 -7.30
C ILE A 529 -1.07 -24.63 -7.32
N ALA A 530 -0.69 -25.89 -7.23
CA ALA A 530 0.72 -26.30 -7.28
C ALA A 530 1.38 -25.91 -8.62
N LEU A 531 0.63 -25.90 -9.72
CA LEU A 531 1.11 -25.42 -11.02
C LEU A 531 1.39 -23.90 -11.01
N TYR A 532 0.59 -23.12 -10.25
CA TYR A 532 0.80 -21.67 -10.14
C TYR A 532 2.04 -21.29 -9.30
N THR A 533 2.48 -22.18 -8.40
CA THR A 533 3.64 -21.93 -7.54
C THR A 533 4.97 -22.40 -8.13
N ASN A 534 4.96 -23.34 -9.09
CA ASN A 534 6.15 -24.00 -9.62
C ASN A 534 6.72 -23.40 -10.93
N ALA A 535 6.25 -22.21 -11.35
CA ALA A 535 6.84 -21.54 -12.52
C ALA A 535 8.27 -21.09 -12.19
N ASP A 536 9.28 -21.85 -12.66
CA ASP A 536 10.71 -21.56 -12.49
C ASP A 536 11.10 -20.31 -13.29
N TYR A 537 11.27 -19.17 -12.59
CA TYR A 537 11.79 -17.94 -13.18
C TYR A 537 13.24 -17.72 -12.73
N LYS A 538 14.14 -17.69 -13.71
CA LYS A 538 15.50 -17.18 -13.50
C LYS A 538 15.42 -15.65 -13.27
N ALA A 539 16.23 -15.13 -12.36
CA ALA A 539 16.19 -13.72 -11.94
C ALA A 539 16.29 -12.68 -13.09
N ASP A 540 16.89 -13.07 -14.22
CA ASP A 540 17.13 -12.18 -15.37
C ASP A 540 16.16 -12.42 -16.56
N THR A 541 15.09 -13.20 -16.37
CA THR A 541 14.16 -13.48 -17.48
C THR A 541 13.27 -12.26 -17.75
N PRO A 542 13.17 -11.79 -19.01
CA PRO A 542 12.24 -10.73 -19.40
C PRO A 542 10.81 -11.06 -18.97
N SER A 543 10.18 -10.20 -18.19
CA SER A 543 8.86 -10.45 -17.62
C SER A 543 8.04 -9.17 -17.46
N VAL A 544 6.72 -9.31 -17.58
CA VAL A 544 5.74 -8.26 -17.25
C VAL A 544 5.83 -7.92 -15.77
N LYS A 545 5.85 -6.64 -15.42
CA LYS A 545 5.96 -6.18 -14.03
C LYS A 545 4.58 -5.95 -13.44
N LEU A 546 4.30 -6.62 -12.32
CA LEU A 546 3.11 -6.43 -11.50
C LEU A 546 3.50 -5.71 -10.22
N MET A 547 2.84 -4.59 -9.89
CA MET A 547 3.16 -3.83 -8.69
C MET A 547 2.02 -2.93 -8.24
N THR A 548 2.06 -2.53 -6.97
CA THR A 548 1.18 -1.46 -6.52
C THR A 548 1.60 -0.13 -7.13
N ILE A 549 0.64 0.80 -7.27
CA ILE A 549 0.94 2.14 -7.78
C ILE A 549 2.00 2.85 -6.93
N HIS A 550 2.02 2.62 -5.61
CA HIS A 550 3.04 3.19 -4.72
C HIS A 550 4.47 2.73 -5.09
N GLN A 551 4.62 1.45 -5.44
CA GLN A 551 5.91 0.89 -5.86
C GLN A 551 6.34 1.37 -7.26
N ALA A 552 5.38 1.81 -8.08
CA ALA A 552 5.65 2.35 -9.41
C ALA A 552 6.18 3.79 -9.40
N LYS A 553 6.15 4.48 -8.25
CA LYS A 553 6.71 5.83 -8.17
C LYS A 553 8.19 5.83 -8.54
N GLY A 554 8.59 6.78 -9.38
CA GLY A 554 9.96 6.86 -9.91
C GLY A 554 10.27 5.95 -11.11
N LEU A 555 9.39 4.98 -11.42
CA LEU A 555 9.54 4.10 -12.58
C LEU A 555 8.81 4.65 -13.81
N GLU A 556 9.09 4.06 -14.99
CA GLU A 556 8.43 4.39 -16.26
C GLU A 556 8.42 3.16 -17.18
N PHE A 557 7.36 3.03 -17.97
CA PHE A 557 7.15 1.86 -18.83
C PHE A 557 6.48 2.28 -20.14
N PRO A 558 6.88 1.69 -21.27
CA PRO A 558 6.23 1.91 -22.55
C PRO A 558 4.71 1.66 -22.54
N PHE A 559 4.27 0.59 -21.85
CA PHE A 559 2.87 0.18 -21.78
C PHE A 559 2.44 -0.01 -20.33
N VAL A 560 1.43 0.74 -19.90
CA VAL A 560 0.92 0.68 -18.52
C VAL A 560 -0.55 0.29 -18.53
N PHE A 561 -0.89 -0.70 -17.73
CA PHE A 561 -2.25 -1.12 -17.40
C PHE A 561 -2.55 -0.73 -15.96
N VAL A 562 -3.62 0.02 -15.73
CA VAL A 562 -4.14 0.32 -14.38
C VAL A 562 -5.44 -0.45 -14.23
N ILE A 563 -5.43 -1.49 -13.40
CA ILE A 563 -6.52 -2.45 -13.29
C ILE A 563 -7.37 -2.21 -12.04
N GLY A 564 -8.65 -2.65 -12.11
CA GLY A 564 -9.57 -2.62 -10.98
C GLY A 564 -9.95 -1.22 -10.56
N LEU A 565 -10.21 -0.32 -11.50
CA LEU A 565 -10.64 1.06 -11.27
C LEU A 565 -12.12 1.10 -10.83
N SER A 566 -12.38 0.63 -9.62
CA SER A 566 -13.72 0.58 -9.03
C SER A 566 -13.80 1.40 -7.76
N GLU A 567 -14.95 2.03 -7.53
CA GLU A 567 -15.23 2.81 -6.33
C GLU A 567 -15.07 1.95 -5.06
N GLY A 568 -14.44 2.50 -4.01
CA GLY A 568 -14.11 1.77 -2.79
C GLY A 568 -12.83 0.91 -2.87
N ILE A 569 -12.36 0.61 -4.09
CA ILE A 569 -11.05 -0.04 -4.33
C ILE A 569 -10.03 1.03 -4.72
N PHE A 570 -10.34 1.82 -5.74
CA PHE A 570 -9.54 2.96 -6.18
C PHE A 570 -10.47 4.08 -6.69
N PRO A 571 -10.76 5.11 -5.84
CA PRO A 571 -10.15 5.41 -4.53
C PRO A 571 -10.43 4.37 -3.46
N ASN A 572 -9.46 4.19 -2.54
CA ASN A 572 -9.59 3.22 -1.45
C ASN A 572 -10.53 3.74 -0.35
N MET A 573 -11.53 2.94 0.04
CA MET A 573 -12.55 3.30 1.01
C MET A 573 -11.96 3.74 2.36
N ARG A 574 -10.92 3.04 2.84
CA ARG A 574 -10.27 3.39 4.10
C ARG A 574 -9.58 4.75 4.02
N SER A 575 -8.85 5.02 2.94
CA SER A 575 -8.22 6.33 2.72
C SER A 575 -9.23 7.47 2.77
N LEU A 576 -10.41 7.26 2.15
CA LEU A 576 -11.51 8.23 2.17
C LEU A 576 -12.06 8.44 3.59
N ARG A 577 -12.26 7.37 4.37
CA ARG A 577 -12.79 7.45 5.75
C ARG A 577 -11.81 8.08 6.72
N ASP A 578 -10.56 7.62 6.72
CA ASP A 578 -9.56 8.06 7.69
C ASP A 578 -9.14 9.51 7.47
N ARG A 579 -9.05 9.95 6.20
CA ARG A 579 -8.49 11.25 5.82
C ARG A 579 -9.47 12.17 5.08
N LYS A 580 -10.69 11.75 4.85
CA LYS A 580 -11.79 12.52 4.24
C LYS A 580 -11.38 13.15 2.88
N LYS A 581 -11.61 14.46 2.69
CA LYS A 581 -11.23 15.19 1.46
C LYS A 581 -9.75 15.09 1.13
N GLN A 582 -8.90 15.10 2.14
CA GLN A 582 -7.47 14.93 1.94
C GLN A 582 -7.16 13.53 1.41
N GLY A 583 -7.83 12.49 1.94
CA GLY A 583 -7.71 11.12 1.45
C GLY A 583 -8.13 10.98 -0.02
N GLU A 584 -9.18 11.69 -0.45
CA GLU A 584 -9.58 11.73 -1.86
C GLU A 584 -8.51 12.40 -2.74
N GLU A 585 -7.95 13.53 -2.30
CA GLU A 585 -6.87 14.19 -3.02
C GLU A 585 -5.60 13.32 -3.09
N ASP A 586 -5.30 12.55 -2.05
CA ASP A 586 -4.17 11.62 -2.04
C ASP A 586 -4.38 10.46 -3.04
N GLU A 587 -5.58 9.86 -3.04
CA GLU A 587 -5.93 8.82 -4.00
C GLU A 587 -5.89 9.36 -5.45
N ARG A 588 -6.27 10.63 -5.66
CA ARG A 588 -6.18 11.27 -6.98
C ARG A 588 -4.74 11.54 -7.39
N ARG A 589 -3.85 11.92 -6.45
CA ARG A 589 -2.39 11.97 -6.69
C ARG A 589 -1.83 10.58 -7.06
N LEU A 590 -2.35 9.54 -6.41
CA LEU A 590 -1.97 8.17 -6.73
C LEU A 590 -2.41 7.79 -8.16
N MET A 591 -3.63 8.18 -8.58
CA MET A 591 -4.09 7.99 -9.97
C MET A 591 -3.22 8.77 -10.96
N TYR A 592 -2.88 10.02 -10.65
CA TYR A 592 -1.95 10.83 -11.45
C TYR A 592 -0.56 10.16 -11.57
N VAL A 593 -0.04 9.61 -10.46
CA VAL A 593 1.21 8.84 -10.49
C VAL A 593 1.07 7.63 -11.41
N ALA A 594 -0.01 6.84 -11.31
CA ALA A 594 -0.24 5.67 -12.14
C ALA A 594 -0.24 6.01 -13.64
N VAL A 595 -1.03 7.03 -14.03
CA VAL A 595 -1.15 7.51 -15.42
C VAL A 595 0.21 7.96 -15.95
N THR A 596 0.94 8.75 -15.17
CA THR A 596 2.24 9.32 -15.59
C THR A 596 3.40 8.32 -15.63
N ARG A 597 3.14 7.03 -15.33
CA ARG A 597 4.14 5.96 -15.55
C ARG A 597 4.20 5.53 -17.01
N ALA A 598 3.16 5.82 -17.80
CA ALA A 598 3.07 5.41 -19.20
C ALA A 598 3.88 6.33 -20.12
N GLU A 599 4.68 5.72 -21.00
CA GLU A 599 5.42 6.43 -22.05
C GLU A 599 4.64 6.47 -23.36
N LYS A 600 4.18 5.30 -23.87
CA LYS A 600 3.61 5.12 -25.21
C LYS A 600 2.12 4.88 -25.22
N ALA A 601 1.61 4.03 -24.29
CA ALA A 601 0.19 3.73 -24.21
C ALA A 601 -0.25 3.44 -22.79
N LEU A 602 -1.48 3.84 -22.48
CA LEU A 602 -2.14 3.66 -21.20
C LEU A 602 -3.46 2.93 -21.41
N PHE A 603 -3.70 1.94 -20.55
CA PHE A 603 -4.92 1.14 -20.49
C PHE A 603 -5.50 1.24 -19.09
N LEU A 604 -6.75 1.68 -18.99
CA LEU A 604 -7.50 1.81 -17.74
C LEU A 604 -8.59 0.75 -17.76
N THR A 605 -8.69 -0.09 -16.73
CA THR A 605 -9.67 -1.17 -16.74
C THR A 605 -10.47 -1.26 -15.45
N GLU A 606 -11.71 -1.65 -15.56
CA GLU A 606 -12.61 -1.96 -14.46
C GLU A 606 -13.62 -3.02 -14.87
N SER A 607 -14.38 -3.55 -13.90
CA SER A 607 -15.37 -4.60 -14.18
C SER A 607 -16.55 -4.54 -13.23
N GLU A 608 -17.67 -5.11 -13.72
CA GLU A 608 -18.80 -5.44 -12.88
C GLU A 608 -18.49 -6.56 -11.90
N GLY A 609 -19.33 -6.74 -10.90
CA GLY A 609 -19.26 -7.82 -9.94
C GLY A 609 -19.40 -7.35 -8.50
N TYR A 610 -18.98 -8.19 -7.59
CA TYR A 610 -19.06 -7.96 -6.16
C TYR A 610 -17.63 -7.93 -5.56
N ASN A 611 -17.36 -6.96 -4.73
CA ASN A 611 -16.11 -6.91 -3.97
C ASN A 611 -16.33 -7.48 -2.57
N SER A 612 -15.72 -8.61 -2.27
CA SER A 612 -15.84 -9.29 -0.98
C SER A 612 -15.18 -8.51 0.17
N SER A 613 -14.14 -7.73 -0.09
CA SER A 613 -13.48 -6.89 0.93
C SER A 613 -14.36 -5.73 1.39
N THR A 614 -14.97 -5.03 0.43
CA THR A 614 -15.85 -3.89 0.73
C THR A 614 -17.30 -4.33 0.99
N LYS A 615 -17.63 -5.58 0.67
CA LYS A 615 -18.99 -6.15 0.71
C LYS A 615 -20.01 -5.37 -0.14
N MET A 616 -19.56 -4.83 -1.27
CA MET A 616 -20.39 -4.00 -2.16
C MET A 616 -20.29 -4.47 -3.61
N SER A 617 -21.26 -4.09 -4.42
CA SER A 617 -21.17 -4.17 -5.87
C SER A 617 -20.07 -3.27 -6.38
N LYS A 618 -19.37 -3.69 -7.45
CA LYS A 618 -18.34 -2.89 -8.09
C LYS A 618 -19.01 -1.84 -8.99
N TYR A 619 -18.67 -0.57 -8.77
CA TYR A 619 -19.05 0.55 -9.61
C TYR A 619 -17.79 1.17 -10.22
N PRO A 620 -17.84 1.74 -11.44
CA PRO A 620 -16.69 2.44 -12.03
C PRO A 620 -16.14 3.53 -11.07
N SER A 621 -14.84 3.67 -11.02
CA SER A 621 -14.18 4.68 -10.19
C SER A 621 -14.60 6.10 -10.57
N ARG A 622 -14.81 6.98 -9.56
CA ARG A 622 -15.02 8.42 -9.79
C ARG A 622 -13.92 9.06 -10.63
N PHE A 623 -12.69 8.55 -10.55
CA PHE A 623 -11.57 9.07 -11.33
C PHE A 623 -11.76 8.89 -12.84
N LEU A 624 -12.48 7.86 -13.28
CA LEU A 624 -12.85 7.70 -14.69
C LEU A 624 -13.85 8.77 -15.14
N ALA A 625 -14.75 9.21 -14.24
CA ALA A 625 -15.69 10.28 -14.52
C ALA A 625 -15.01 11.67 -14.58
N GLU A 626 -13.85 11.84 -13.94
CA GLU A 626 -13.06 13.08 -13.97
C GLU A 626 -12.27 13.25 -15.29
N ILE A 627 -12.11 12.17 -16.05
CA ILE A 627 -11.48 12.21 -17.37
C ILE A 627 -12.52 12.64 -18.42
N LYS A 628 -12.20 13.63 -19.22
CA LYS A 628 -13.08 14.08 -20.29
C LYS A 628 -13.34 12.96 -21.30
N LYS A 629 -14.60 12.71 -21.65
CA LYS A 629 -15.02 11.58 -22.51
C LYS A 629 -14.27 11.48 -23.84
N ASN A 630 -13.90 12.60 -24.43
CA ASN A 630 -13.15 12.64 -25.70
C ASN A 630 -11.67 12.23 -25.57
N MET A 631 -11.15 12.05 -24.35
CA MET A 631 -9.76 11.62 -24.09
C MET A 631 -9.64 10.10 -23.97
N LEU A 632 -10.77 9.39 -23.89
CA LEU A 632 -10.81 7.94 -23.75
C LEU A 632 -11.50 7.29 -24.95
N VAL A 633 -10.94 6.16 -25.40
CA VAL A 633 -11.64 5.21 -26.25
C VAL A 633 -12.15 4.09 -25.35
N THR A 634 -13.47 4.03 -25.16
CA THR A 634 -14.07 3.02 -24.27
C THR A 634 -14.41 1.75 -25.07
N GLU A 635 -13.87 0.62 -24.63
CA GLU A 635 -14.21 -0.71 -25.10
C GLU A 635 -15.10 -1.40 -24.05
N GLY A 636 -16.20 -1.99 -24.47
CA GLY A 636 -17.28 -2.47 -23.62
C GLY A 636 -18.34 -1.40 -23.39
N LYS A 637 -19.58 -1.85 -23.12
CA LYS A 637 -20.72 -0.95 -22.85
C LYS A 637 -20.95 -0.90 -21.34
N ILE A 638 -20.71 0.25 -20.74
CA ILE A 638 -21.02 0.50 -19.34
C ILE A 638 -22.52 0.83 -19.24
N PRO A 639 -23.31 0.06 -18.50
CA PRO A 639 -24.70 0.39 -18.22
C PRO A 639 -24.82 1.74 -17.48
N ASP A 640 -25.84 2.54 -17.82
CA ASP A 640 -26.06 3.83 -17.16
C ASP A 640 -26.34 3.68 -15.66
N GLU A 641 -26.89 2.55 -15.25
CA GLU A 641 -27.14 2.20 -13.84
C GLU A 641 -25.84 2.14 -13.04
N LEU A 642 -24.76 1.66 -13.61
CA LEU A 642 -23.46 1.61 -12.94
C LEU A 642 -22.89 3.00 -12.67
N TRP A 643 -23.02 3.93 -13.63
CA TRP A 643 -22.63 5.32 -13.43
C TRP A 643 -23.52 6.02 -12.39
N LYS A 644 -24.82 5.75 -12.41
CA LYS A 644 -25.72 6.22 -11.36
C LYS A 644 -25.31 5.65 -9.99
N GLY A 645 -24.96 4.36 -9.93
CA GLY A 645 -24.44 3.73 -8.72
C GLY A 645 -23.17 4.41 -8.20
N THR A 646 -22.20 4.70 -9.08
CA THR A 646 -21.00 5.48 -8.71
C THR A 646 -21.38 6.83 -8.09
N MET A 647 -22.24 7.60 -8.77
CA MET A 647 -22.62 8.95 -8.31
C MET A 647 -23.41 8.91 -7.00
N ASN A 648 -24.28 7.94 -6.84
CA ASN A 648 -25.02 7.73 -5.59
C ASN A 648 -24.07 7.38 -4.44
N LEU A 649 -23.14 6.45 -4.66
CA LEU A 649 -22.16 6.06 -3.65
C LEU A 649 -21.26 7.24 -3.27
N VAL A 650 -20.78 8.02 -4.24
CA VAL A 650 -20.01 9.25 -4.00
C VAL A 650 -20.82 10.23 -3.17
N HIS A 651 -22.10 10.44 -3.51
CA HIS A 651 -22.97 11.37 -2.78
C HIS A 651 -23.20 10.93 -1.31
N VAL A 652 -23.45 9.64 -1.09
CA VAL A 652 -23.59 9.06 0.26
C VAL A 652 -22.30 9.24 1.06
N LEU A 653 -21.15 8.91 0.46
CA LEU A 653 -19.85 9.08 1.09
C LEU A 653 -19.57 10.57 1.40
N ASP A 654 -19.91 11.46 0.51
CA ASP A 654 -19.73 12.91 0.74
C ASP A 654 -20.59 13.41 1.88
N GLN A 655 -21.83 12.94 2.01
CA GLN A 655 -22.69 13.27 3.15
C GLN A 655 -22.17 12.69 4.47
N GLU A 656 -21.75 11.43 4.46
CA GLU A 656 -21.18 10.75 5.65
C GLU A 656 -19.87 11.41 6.11
N LEU A 657 -18.95 11.66 5.18
CA LEU A 657 -17.59 12.13 5.51
C LEU A 657 -17.51 13.64 5.75
N TYR A 658 -18.36 14.43 5.11
CA TYR A 658 -18.23 15.90 5.10
C TYR A 658 -19.41 16.63 5.75
N GLY A 659 -20.47 15.90 6.10
CA GLY A 659 -21.71 16.47 6.63
C GLY A 659 -22.55 17.16 5.55
N ASN A 660 -23.82 17.38 5.85
CA ASN A 660 -24.72 18.08 4.92
C ASN A 660 -24.33 19.58 4.89
N PRO A 661 -23.87 20.15 3.76
CA PRO A 661 -23.51 21.57 3.68
C PRO A 661 -24.68 22.51 3.89
N PHE A 662 -25.91 22.00 4.02
CA PHE A 662 -27.15 22.76 4.23
C PHE A 662 -27.77 22.57 5.64
N ALA A 663 -27.14 21.82 6.55
CA ALA A 663 -27.58 21.74 7.94
C ALA A 663 -27.12 23.01 8.66
N GLY A 664 -28.04 23.95 8.81
CA GLY A 664 -27.86 25.16 9.61
C GLY A 664 -27.49 24.83 11.07
N SER A 665 -26.67 25.68 11.61
CA SER A 665 -26.18 25.69 12.97
C SER A 665 -27.30 25.56 14.03
N ASP A 666 -27.56 24.34 14.50
CA ASP A 666 -28.16 24.13 15.83
C ASP A 666 -27.43 22.95 16.48
N GLY A 667 -26.64 23.32 17.49
CA GLY A 667 -25.79 22.39 18.19
C GLY A 667 -26.58 21.41 19.05
N GLN A 668 -26.32 20.13 18.83
CA GLN A 668 -26.36 19.10 19.87
C GLN A 668 -25.44 17.97 19.54
N GLY A 669 -24.67 17.50 20.54
CA GLY A 669 -23.58 16.60 20.46
C GLY A 669 -23.90 15.27 19.72
N LEU A 670 -23.03 14.93 18.82
CA LEU A 670 -23.01 13.63 18.15
C LEU A 670 -22.29 12.64 19.06
N SER A 671 -23.04 11.65 19.51
CA SER A 671 -22.56 10.41 20.11
C SER A 671 -21.68 9.65 19.11
N ASP A 672 -20.63 9.00 19.62
CA ASP A 672 -19.80 7.99 18.92
C ASP A 672 -20.69 7.01 18.15
N GLY A 673 -20.84 7.25 16.84
CA GLY A 673 -21.62 6.42 15.94
C GLY A 673 -20.72 5.46 15.17
N SER A 674 -20.44 4.30 15.74
CA SER A 674 -20.13 3.10 14.94
C SER A 674 -21.42 2.60 14.26
N GLY A 675 -21.99 3.40 13.37
CA GLY A 675 -23.12 3.03 12.52
C GLY A 675 -22.66 1.99 11.49
N ASP A 676 -23.39 0.88 11.43
CA ASP A 676 -23.15 -0.23 10.49
C ASP A 676 -23.40 0.26 9.05
N PHE A 677 -22.35 0.71 8.37
CA PHE A 677 -22.35 1.22 7.01
C PHE A 677 -22.96 0.23 6.00
N SER A 678 -22.85 -1.07 6.30
CA SER A 678 -23.46 -2.13 5.48
C SER A 678 -24.99 -2.03 5.47
N ALA A 679 -25.61 -1.51 6.52
CA ALA A 679 -27.06 -1.37 6.62
C ALA A 679 -27.58 -0.13 5.83
N GLU A 680 -26.83 0.98 5.79
CA GLU A 680 -27.25 2.16 5.02
C GLU A 680 -27.08 1.98 3.52
N LEU A 681 -26.01 1.29 3.09
CA LEU A 681 -25.83 0.92 1.68
C LEU A 681 -26.84 -0.13 1.24
N ALA A 682 -27.16 -1.11 2.09
CA ALA A 682 -28.21 -2.08 1.81
C ALA A 682 -29.59 -1.40 1.68
N ALA A 683 -29.81 -0.26 2.36
CA ALA A 683 -31.00 0.57 2.17
C ALA A 683 -31.06 1.24 0.78
N TYR A 684 -29.93 1.61 0.23
CA TYR A 684 -29.84 2.26 -1.08
C TYR A 684 -29.85 1.27 -2.26
N GLU A 685 -29.32 0.07 -2.06
CA GLU A 685 -29.37 -1.04 -3.03
C GLU A 685 -30.66 -1.87 -2.88
N SER A 686 -31.51 -1.52 -1.94
CA SER A 686 -32.77 -2.18 -1.71
C SER A 686 -33.66 -2.10 -2.98
N PRO A 687 -34.22 -3.20 -3.44
CA PRO A 687 -35.18 -3.19 -4.54
C PRO A 687 -36.45 -2.38 -4.20
N PHE A 688 -36.68 -2.08 -2.90
CA PHE A 688 -37.84 -1.33 -2.41
C PHE A 688 -37.45 -0.38 -1.31
N GLN A 689 -38.08 0.81 -1.29
CA GLN A 689 -37.90 1.82 -0.25
C GLN A 689 -39.12 1.88 0.67
N ILE A 690 -38.95 2.41 1.90
CA ILE A 690 -40.08 2.69 2.79
C ILE A 690 -40.98 3.72 2.11
N GLY A 691 -42.27 3.38 1.97
CA GLY A 691 -43.24 4.16 1.24
C GLY A 691 -43.56 3.64 -0.18
N ASP A 692 -42.77 2.72 -0.71
CA ASP A 692 -43.05 2.14 -2.00
C ASP A 692 -44.31 1.27 -1.96
N THR A 693 -45.13 1.39 -3.00
CA THR A 693 -46.21 0.47 -3.24
C THR A 693 -45.67 -0.79 -3.91
N VAL A 694 -45.91 -1.95 -3.33
CA VAL A 694 -45.45 -3.24 -3.82
C VAL A 694 -46.61 -4.23 -3.99
N ILE A 695 -46.44 -5.20 -4.85
CA ILE A 695 -47.41 -6.24 -5.12
C ILE A 695 -46.85 -7.59 -4.69
N HIS A 696 -47.61 -8.30 -3.89
CA HIS A 696 -47.34 -9.72 -3.57
C HIS A 696 -48.43 -10.60 -4.21
N ASP A 697 -48.03 -11.70 -4.85
CA ASP A 697 -48.93 -12.51 -5.66
C ASP A 697 -50.15 -13.09 -4.91
N ILE A 698 -50.02 -13.29 -3.58
CA ILE A 698 -51.12 -13.85 -2.75
C ILE A 698 -51.84 -12.75 -1.96
N PHE A 699 -51.09 -11.74 -1.42
CA PHE A 699 -51.67 -10.74 -0.50
C PHE A 699 -52.05 -9.45 -1.23
N GLY A 700 -51.76 -9.34 -2.53
CA GLY A 700 -52.09 -8.18 -3.34
C GLY A 700 -51.18 -6.98 -3.07
N GLU A 701 -51.74 -5.79 -3.24
CA GLU A 701 -51.03 -4.51 -3.13
C GLU A 701 -50.88 -4.11 -1.67
N GLY A 702 -49.67 -3.65 -1.33
CA GLY A 702 -49.33 -3.14 -0.01
C GLY A 702 -48.28 -2.03 -0.07
N VAL A 703 -47.99 -1.39 1.05
CA VAL A 703 -46.99 -0.35 1.18
C VAL A 703 -45.85 -0.82 2.08
N VAL A 704 -44.65 -0.64 1.68
CA VAL A 704 -43.45 -0.93 2.50
C VAL A 704 -43.39 0.05 3.65
N ILE A 705 -43.43 -0.44 4.89
CA ILE A 705 -43.39 0.37 6.11
C ILE A 705 -42.12 0.16 6.93
N GLY A 706 -41.35 -0.86 6.61
CA GLY A 706 -40.08 -1.18 7.28
C GLY A 706 -39.26 -2.20 6.51
N ALA A 707 -38.00 -2.35 6.89
CA ALA A 707 -37.10 -3.35 6.37
C ALA A 707 -36.17 -3.86 7.48
N ASN A 708 -35.64 -5.10 7.32
CA ASN A 708 -34.58 -5.59 8.19
C ASN A 708 -33.26 -4.86 7.87
N LYS A 709 -32.25 -4.96 8.76
CA LYS A 709 -30.93 -4.30 8.58
C LYS A 709 -30.21 -4.66 7.27
N GLU A 710 -30.54 -5.79 6.68
CA GLU A 710 -29.93 -6.28 5.43
C GLU A 710 -30.79 -5.99 4.19
N TYR A 711 -31.96 -5.37 4.33
CA TYR A 711 -32.93 -5.08 3.26
C TYR A 711 -33.28 -6.29 2.39
N THR A 712 -33.23 -7.48 2.98
CA THR A 712 -33.65 -8.75 2.36
C THR A 712 -35.08 -9.13 2.67
N THR A 713 -35.69 -8.50 3.71
CA THR A 713 -37.04 -8.72 4.17
C THR A 713 -37.68 -7.39 4.52
N PHE A 714 -38.89 -7.15 4.02
CA PHE A 714 -39.64 -5.90 4.16
C PHE A 714 -40.89 -6.11 4.97
N GLU A 715 -41.20 -5.17 5.84
CA GLU A 715 -42.52 -5.09 6.48
C GLU A 715 -43.46 -4.36 5.55
N VAL A 716 -44.49 -5.05 5.08
CA VAL A 716 -45.45 -4.53 4.13
C VAL A 716 -46.82 -4.49 4.77
N GLN A 717 -47.44 -3.30 4.75
CA GLN A 717 -48.82 -3.10 5.18
C GLN A 717 -49.76 -3.29 3.96
N PHE A 718 -50.56 -4.32 3.95
CA PHE A 718 -51.49 -4.64 2.89
C PHE A 718 -52.84 -3.89 3.03
N LYS A 719 -53.62 -3.84 1.95
CA LYS A 719 -54.92 -3.13 1.93
C LYS A 719 -55.95 -3.72 2.91
N ASP A 720 -55.78 -4.95 3.38
CA ASP A 720 -56.61 -5.59 4.41
C ASP A 720 -56.25 -5.13 5.84
N GLY A 721 -55.28 -4.22 5.98
CA GLY A 721 -54.76 -3.71 7.26
C GLY A 721 -53.74 -4.62 7.92
N SER A 722 -53.40 -5.79 7.34
CA SER A 722 -52.38 -6.68 7.89
C SER A 722 -50.98 -6.16 7.57
N VAL A 723 -50.05 -6.31 8.55
CA VAL A 723 -48.63 -6.07 8.36
C VAL A 723 -47.91 -7.41 8.32
N ARG A 724 -47.07 -7.64 7.30
CA ARG A 724 -46.36 -8.90 7.10
C ARG A 724 -44.91 -8.65 6.72
N SER A 725 -43.98 -9.47 7.24
CA SER A 725 -42.60 -9.49 6.85
C SER A 725 -42.41 -10.39 5.62
N ILE A 726 -42.12 -9.78 4.48
CA ILE A 726 -42.01 -10.46 3.18
C ILE A 726 -40.57 -10.32 2.64
N ARG A 727 -39.99 -11.41 2.15
CA ARG A 727 -38.68 -11.38 1.49
C ARG A 727 -38.75 -10.66 0.14
N ALA A 728 -37.71 -9.87 -0.20
CA ALA A 728 -37.63 -9.11 -1.44
C ALA A 728 -38.03 -9.88 -2.74
N PRO A 729 -37.60 -11.14 -2.97
CA PRO A 729 -37.95 -11.88 -4.19
C PRO A 729 -39.43 -12.16 -4.38
N PHE A 730 -40.27 -11.99 -3.35
CA PHE A 730 -41.72 -12.20 -3.39
C PHE A 730 -42.53 -10.91 -3.55
N LEU A 731 -41.82 -9.77 -3.70
CA LEU A 731 -42.40 -8.45 -3.92
C LEU A 731 -42.00 -7.93 -5.29
N ARG A 732 -42.91 -7.19 -5.94
CA ARG A 732 -42.61 -6.48 -7.19
C ARG A 732 -43.22 -5.07 -7.16
N LEU A 733 -42.65 -4.12 -7.87
CA LEU A 733 -43.29 -2.82 -8.10
C LEU A 733 -44.50 -2.99 -9.02
N PRO A 734 -45.55 -2.16 -8.86
CA PRO A 734 -46.63 -2.11 -9.85
C PRO A 734 -46.08 -1.72 -11.22
N ASP A 735 -46.53 -2.39 -12.28
CA ASP A 735 -46.18 -1.99 -13.64
C ASP A 735 -46.63 -0.54 -13.85
N LEU A 736 -45.71 0.35 -14.22
CA LEU A 736 -46.04 1.70 -14.59
C LEU A 736 -46.87 1.66 -15.86
N PRO A 737 -48.02 2.35 -15.96
CA PRO A 737 -48.76 2.45 -17.22
C PRO A 737 -47.85 3.14 -18.26
N GLU A 738 -47.79 2.54 -19.48
CA GLU A 738 -47.07 3.04 -20.65
C GLU A 738 -47.41 4.49 -21.01
#